data_8e92113c1f910da546772aec93e991c7
#
_entry.id   8e92113c1f910da546772aec93e991c7
#
_cell.length_a   1.000
_cell.length_b   1.000
_cell.length_c   1.000
_cell.angle_alpha   90.00
_cell.angle_beta   90.00
_cell.angle_gamma   90.00
#
_symmetry.space_group_name_H-M   'P 1'
#
loop_
_entity.id
_entity.type
_entity.pdbx_description
1 polymer ?
#
loop_
_entity_poly.entity_id
_entity_poly.type
_entity_poly.pdbx_seq_one_letter_code
_entity_poly.pdbx_strand_id
1 'polypeptide(L)'
;MLFPTLNPTPARSLLALAICLACSHAAAVEPVAETTGHEMQSTHRFAIARQPLANALDQLSVQSGLQIAYTSEMAQGIESPGVNGQMSIQQALNQLLAGSSLDFQQNGPNAIILVQRASAGDALELGATSIISNQLGTVTEGSDSYTPGTIATATRLVLTPRETPQSITVITRQHMDDFGLNNVDDVMRHTPGITVSAFDSDRTNYYARGFSINNFQYDGVPSTVRNVAYSAGNTLSDMAIYDRVEVLKGATGLLTGAGSLGATINLVRKKPTADFQGHASLGVGSWDNYRSELDVSGPLTETGNVRGRAVAAYQDKHSFMDHYSRDSSVYYGIVEFDLTPDTLLTLGGDYQDNNPKGSSWSGSFPLINSEGGHNSVSRSFNNGTDWSGWEQYTRTVFATLEHELGNGWVTKLQLDHKINGYHAPLGSIQFDQPQPDGTAKINTQKYTGETTSDSADFYLSGPFTFMGREHELVIGGSAGNSHWTGKGYWDVTQNAPNVVDFNNWNGNFPEPNWGPVSQRTDDTVRQTGTYMTTRLNVADDLKVFLGGRVVNYHLTGLTPSYRETGRFVPYVGAVYDLDEQYSVYASYTDIFMPQDSWNKDRNSTILEPDEGQNYELGLKGEFFDGRLNSSLAYFEVHENNRSMPDDDYNNQQPTPPNYAFKGTKATTKGYELEISGELAPGWQVQAGYTHKIVRDENDQKISTFEPEDQVSLYTRYKLRGDLDKLTVGGGLRWQSVGWQSIYNAPLGHYEDIAQDAYWLVDLMTRYQITQNLSTTLNVNNIFDKSYYTNIGFYNSAAYGEPRNFMLNTRWDF
;
A
#
# COMPACT_ATOMS: atom_id res chain seq x y z
N MET A 1 -16.50 25.42 -29.35
CA MET A 1 -15.59 24.62 -30.20
C MET A 1 -15.79 23.17 -29.80
N LEU A 2 -16.31 22.37 -30.70
CA LEU A 2 -16.69 21.00 -30.52
C LEU A 2 -15.42 20.12 -30.52
N PHE A 3 -15.14 19.42 -29.43
CA PHE A 3 -14.27 18.25 -29.46
C PHE A 3 -15.12 17.00 -29.60
N PRO A 4 -14.79 16.09 -30.50
CA PRO A 4 -15.58 14.87 -30.68
C PRO A 4 -15.30 13.90 -29.53
N THR A 5 -16.37 13.31 -29.02
CA THR A 5 -16.33 12.16 -28.09
C THR A 5 -15.68 10.98 -28.79
N LEU A 6 -14.51 10.57 -28.33
CA LEU A 6 -13.83 9.37 -28.77
C LEU A 6 -14.53 8.15 -28.15
N ASN A 7 -15.11 7.34 -29.01
CA ASN A 7 -15.67 6.02 -28.68
C ASN A 7 -14.56 5.09 -28.13
N PRO A 8 -14.77 4.32 -27.07
CA PRO A 8 -13.74 3.52 -26.39
C PRO A 8 -13.30 2.24 -27.12
N THR A 9 -13.71 2.02 -28.36
CA THR A 9 -13.43 0.79 -29.11
C THR A 9 -12.01 0.57 -29.64
N PRO A 10 -11.08 1.55 -29.76
CA PRO A 10 -9.74 1.23 -30.25
C PRO A 10 -8.75 0.69 -29.19
N ALA A 11 -8.99 0.91 -27.88
CA ALA A 11 -8.05 0.47 -26.86
C ALA A 11 -7.99 -1.06 -26.67
N ARG A 12 -9.09 -1.76 -26.86
CA ARG A 12 -9.17 -3.24 -26.77
C ARG A 12 -8.38 -3.94 -27.88
N SER A 13 -8.37 -3.36 -29.07
CA SER A 13 -7.64 -3.90 -30.22
C SER A 13 -6.13 -3.64 -30.16
N LEU A 14 -5.70 -2.57 -29.51
CA LEU A 14 -4.28 -2.23 -29.36
C LEU A 14 -3.57 -3.12 -28.32
N LEU A 15 -4.25 -3.50 -27.25
CA LEU A 15 -3.69 -4.40 -26.23
C LEU A 15 -3.48 -5.82 -26.82
N ALA A 16 -4.41 -6.33 -27.59
CA ALA A 16 -4.28 -7.60 -28.27
C ALA A 16 -3.16 -7.59 -29.35
N LEU A 17 -2.98 -6.46 -30.01
CA LEU A 17 -1.92 -6.29 -31.00
C LEU A 17 -0.51 -6.16 -30.35
N ALA A 18 -0.41 -5.50 -29.18
CA ALA A 18 0.83 -5.37 -28.44
C ALA A 18 1.30 -6.74 -27.88
N ILE A 19 0.37 -7.56 -27.40
CA ILE A 19 0.67 -8.92 -26.92
C ILE A 19 1.13 -9.82 -28.09
N CYS A 20 0.47 -9.74 -29.24
CA CYS A 20 0.87 -10.50 -30.43
C CYS A 20 2.21 -10.05 -31.00
N LEU A 21 2.53 -8.75 -30.99
CA LEU A 21 3.82 -8.20 -31.45
C LEU A 21 4.98 -8.57 -30.51
N ALA A 22 4.76 -8.57 -29.20
CA ALA A 22 5.76 -9.03 -28.23
C ALA A 22 6.07 -10.52 -28.40
N CYS A 23 5.06 -11.35 -28.60
CA CYS A 23 5.24 -12.78 -28.83
C CYS A 23 5.94 -13.09 -30.16
N SER A 24 5.74 -12.29 -31.23
CA SER A 24 6.35 -12.55 -32.54
C SER A 24 7.84 -12.15 -32.62
N HIS A 25 8.30 -11.23 -31.75
CA HIS A 25 9.72 -10.87 -31.67
C HIS A 25 10.51 -11.81 -30.75
N ALA A 26 9.89 -12.40 -29.72
CA ALA A 26 10.52 -13.41 -28.87
C ALA A 26 10.86 -14.74 -29.58
N ALA A 27 10.21 -15.01 -30.73
CA ALA A 27 10.46 -16.22 -31.51
C ALA A 27 11.63 -16.09 -32.51
N ALA A 28 12.28 -14.91 -32.60
CA ALA A 28 13.33 -14.65 -33.60
C ALA A 28 14.74 -14.46 -32.99
N VAL A 29 14.95 -14.69 -31.71
CA VAL A 29 16.28 -14.76 -31.14
C VAL A 29 16.69 -16.23 -31.14
N GLU A 30 17.50 -16.63 -32.13
CA GLU A 30 18.25 -17.89 -32.06
C GLU A 30 19.07 -17.86 -30.75
N PRO A 31 19.13 -18.98 -29.99
CA PRO A 31 19.97 -19.05 -28.82
C PRO A 31 21.43 -18.84 -29.26
N VAL A 32 22.00 -17.73 -28.86
CA VAL A 32 23.46 -17.60 -28.88
C VAL A 32 23.97 -18.72 -27.98
N ALA A 33 24.63 -19.68 -28.59
CA ALA A 33 25.20 -20.82 -27.88
C ALA A 33 26.03 -20.31 -26.68
N GLU A 34 25.72 -20.82 -25.50
CA GLU A 34 26.55 -20.70 -24.31
C GLU A 34 27.95 -21.18 -24.61
N THR A 35 28.89 -20.28 -24.94
CA THR A 35 30.32 -20.57 -25.08
C THR A 35 31.11 -20.16 -23.85
N THR A 36 30.46 -19.93 -22.70
CA THR A 36 31.08 -19.38 -21.49
C THR A 36 31.53 -20.41 -20.44
N GLY A 37 31.29 -21.69 -20.65
CA GLY A 37 31.68 -22.73 -19.68
C GLY A 37 32.98 -23.50 -20.00
N HIS A 38 33.53 -23.39 -21.17
CA HIS A 38 34.59 -24.33 -21.60
C HIS A 38 36.01 -23.94 -21.16
N GLU A 39 36.35 -22.67 -20.99
CA GLU A 39 37.74 -22.26 -20.65
C GLU A 39 38.05 -22.45 -19.16
N MET A 40 37.13 -22.16 -18.26
CA MET A 40 37.29 -22.36 -16.80
C MET A 40 37.42 -23.84 -16.41
N GLN A 41 36.92 -24.76 -17.22
CA GLN A 41 37.03 -26.20 -17.04
C GLN A 41 38.23 -26.81 -17.77
N SER A 42 38.97 -26.01 -18.55
CA SER A 42 40.19 -26.48 -19.21
C SER A 42 41.26 -26.88 -18.19
N THR A 43 41.89 -28.03 -18.41
CA THR A 43 42.87 -28.61 -17.47
C THR A 43 44.26 -28.06 -17.77
N HIS A 44 44.86 -27.39 -16.82
CA HIS A 44 46.21 -26.86 -16.81
C HIS A 44 47.09 -27.53 -15.77
N ARG A 45 48.39 -27.50 -15.97
CA ARG A 45 49.34 -27.93 -14.93
C ARG A 45 49.85 -26.72 -14.19
N PHE A 46 49.47 -26.62 -12.93
CA PHE A 46 49.89 -25.54 -12.05
C PHE A 46 51.05 -25.96 -11.16
N ALA A 47 51.97 -25.00 -10.88
CA ALA A 47 53.03 -25.13 -9.92
C ALA A 47 53.22 -23.79 -9.20
N ILE A 48 52.34 -23.55 -8.20
CA ILE A 48 52.26 -22.32 -7.40
C ILE A 48 52.52 -22.69 -5.95
N ALA A 49 53.63 -22.25 -5.40
CA ALA A 49 54.00 -22.51 -4.02
C ALA A 49 53.14 -21.66 -3.06
N ARG A 50 53.08 -22.04 -1.80
CA ARG A 50 52.46 -21.21 -0.73
C ARG A 50 53.16 -19.84 -0.64
N GLN A 51 52.44 -18.74 -0.77
CA GLN A 51 52.93 -17.38 -0.85
C GLN A 51 51.76 -16.38 -0.63
N PRO A 52 52.03 -15.06 -0.45
CA PRO A 52 51.00 -14.04 -0.43
C PRO A 52 50.04 -14.19 -1.60
N LEU A 53 48.72 -14.05 -1.34
CA LEU A 53 47.65 -14.30 -2.31
C LEU A 53 47.83 -13.52 -3.60
N ALA A 54 48.21 -12.24 -3.54
CA ALA A 54 48.44 -11.42 -4.73
C ALA A 54 49.49 -12.08 -5.68
N ASN A 55 50.59 -12.55 -5.14
CA ASN A 55 51.63 -13.22 -5.94
C ASN A 55 51.14 -14.58 -6.50
N ALA A 56 50.33 -15.31 -5.75
CA ALA A 56 49.76 -16.58 -6.17
C ALA A 56 48.76 -16.40 -7.35
N LEU A 57 47.96 -15.36 -7.30
CA LEU A 57 47.02 -14.98 -8.35
C LEU A 57 47.74 -14.52 -9.63
N ASP A 58 48.80 -13.73 -9.47
CA ASP A 58 49.65 -13.32 -10.62
C ASP A 58 50.26 -14.56 -11.32
N GLN A 59 50.76 -15.53 -10.55
CA GLN A 59 51.30 -16.79 -11.12
C GLN A 59 50.20 -17.64 -11.76
N LEU A 60 49.01 -17.69 -11.20
CA LEU A 60 47.86 -18.37 -11.81
C LEU A 60 47.49 -17.69 -13.15
N SER A 61 47.44 -16.38 -13.18
CA SER A 61 47.17 -15.58 -14.39
C SER A 61 48.20 -15.90 -15.49
N VAL A 62 49.48 -15.93 -15.16
CA VAL A 62 50.56 -16.27 -16.10
C VAL A 62 50.47 -17.73 -16.60
N GLN A 63 50.13 -18.69 -15.73
CA GLN A 63 50.10 -20.11 -16.08
C GLN A 63 48.80 -20.54 -16.81
N SER A 64 47.71 -19.82 -16.63
CA SER A 64 46.41 -20.13 -17.25
C SER A 64 46.02 -19.18 -18.38
N GLY A 65 46.62 -17.99 -18.47
CA GLY A 65 46.22 -16.90 -19.37
C GLY A 65 44.97 -16.16 -18.89
N LEU A 66 44.41 -16.47 -17.68
CA LEU A 66 43.24 -15.86 -17.12
C LEU A 66 43.54 -14.43 -16.62
N GLN A 67 42.73 -13.48 -16.98
CA GLN A 67 42.80 -12.13 -16.42
C GLN A 67 42.05 -12.08 -15.07
N ILE A 68 42.74 -11.63 -14.03
CA ILE A 68 42.18 -11.56 -12.67
C ILE A 68 42.19 -10.11 -12.22
N ALA A 69 41.00 -9.54 -12.01
CA ALA A 69 40.82 -8.18 -11.48
C ALA A 69 40.50 -8.21 -10.00
N TYR A 70 41.22 -7.43 -9.20
CA TYR A 70 40.98 -7.24 -7.75
C TYR A 70 41.67 -5.96 -7.28
N THR A 71 41.16 -5.39 -6.15
CA THR A 71 41.85 -4.27 -5.51
C THR A 71 42.99 -4.77 -4.62
N SER A 72 44.08 -3.99 -4.51
CA SER A 72 45.23 -4.37 -3.70
C SER A 72 44.88 -4.69 -2.25
N GLU A 73 43.86 -4.02 -1.72
CA GLU A 73 43.39 -4.21 -0.35
C GLU A 73 42.75 -5.58 -0.14
N MET A 74 42.08 -6.16 -1.16
CA MET A 74 41.42 -7.46 -1.05
C MET A 74 42.39 -8.61 -0.85
N ALA A 75 43.58 -8.54 -1.41
CA ALA A 75 44.62 -9.59 -1.32
C ALA A 75 45.66 -9.30 -0.20
N GLN A 76 45.59 -8.12 0.46
CA GLN A 76 46.56 -7.68 1.46
C GLN A 76 46.50 -8.55 2.71
N GLY A 77 47.66 -9.08 3.14
CA GLY A 77 47.76 -9.87 4.37
C GLY A 77 47.23 -11.30 4.28
N ILE A 78 46.74 -11.75 3.13
CA ILE A 78 46.23 -13.10 2.93
C ILE A 78 47.34 -13.99 2.36
N GLU A 79 47.56 -15.16 3.02
CA GLU A 79 48.47 -16.22 2.56
C GLU A 79 47.69 -17.29 1.78
N SER A 80 48.06 -17.53 0.52
CA SER A 80 47.50 -18.64 -0.28
C SER A 80 48.19 -19.96 0.01
N PRO A 81 47.44 -21.08 0.14
CA PRO A 81 48.02 -22.40 0.39
C PRO A 81 48.85 -22.93 -0.76
N GLY A 82 48.81 -22.30 -1.97
CA GLY A 82 49.44 -22.74 -3.19
C GLY A 82 48.66 -23.84 -3.90
N VAL A 83 49.10 -24.16 -5.16
CA VAL A 83 48.48 -25.20 -5.99
C VAL A 83 49.56 -25.94 -6.78
N ASN A 84 49.51 -27.27 -6.78
CA ASN A 84 50.46 -28.12 -7.53
C ASN A 84 49.73 -29.31 -8.13
N GLY A 85 49.80 -29.45 -9.45
CA GLY A 85 49.19 -30.59 -10.13
C GLY A 85 48.43 -30.19 -11.41
N GLN A 86 47.77 -31.16 -12.01
CA GLN A 86 46.95 -30.98 -13.20
C GLN A 86 45.49 -30.88 -12.78
N MET A 87 44.85 -29.75 -13.01
CA MET A 87 43.46 -29.47 -12.58
C MET A 87 42.86 -28.33 -13.43
N SER A 88 41.55 -28.14 -13.31
CA SER A 88 40.86 -27.02 -13.96
C SER A 88 41.24 -25.67 -13.34
N ILE A 89 41.11 -24.58 -14.09
CA ILE A 89 41.33 -23.22 -13.60
C ILE A 89 40.46 -22.94 -12.40
N GLN A 90 39.20 -23.39 -12.47
CA GLN A 90 38.24 -23.24 -11.37
C GLN A 90 38.68 -23.95 -10.07
N GLN A 91 39.22 -25.19 -10.21
CA GLN A 91 39.73 -25.94 -9.07
C GLN A 91 40.98 -25.26 -8.49
N ALA A 92 41.86 -24.73 -9.35
CA ALA A 92 43.04 -24.02 -8.91
C ALA A 92 42.70 -22.73 -8.16
N LEU A 93 41.74 -21.94 -8.66
CA LEU A 93 41.23 -20.76 -7.96
C LEU A 93 40.63 -21.10 -6.61
N ASN A 94 39.74 -22.09 -6.53
CA ASN A 94 39.13 -22.53 -5.28
C ASN A 94 40.21 -22.95 -4.25
N GLN A 95 41.28 -23.57 -4.68
CA GLN A 95 42.38 -23.98 -3.82
C GLN A 95 43.23 -22.78 -3.37
N LEU A 96 43.54 -21.83 -4.27
CA LEU A 96 44.31 -20.65 -3.89
C LEU A 96 43.56 -19.70 -2.96
N LEU A 97 42.21 -19.65 -3.07
CA LEU A 97 41.35 -18.86 -2.21
C LEU A 97 40.93 -19.58 -0.93
N ALA A 98 41.29 -20.87 -0.76
CA ALA A 98 40.91 -21.64 0.38
C ALA A 98 41.41 -21.01 1.70
N GLY A 99 40.53 -20.82 2.68
CA GLY A 99 40.84 -20.17 3.95
C GLY A 99 40.82 -18.65 3.93
N SER A 100 40.49 -18.01 2.80
CA SER A 100 40.23 -16.60 2.69
C SER A 100 38.70 -16.31 2.67
N SER A 101 38.31 -15.07 2.95
CA SER A 101 36.95 -14.56 2.80
C SER A 101 36.64 -14.14 1.35
N LEU A 102 37.39 -14.60 0.36
CA LEU A 102 37.26 -14.25 -1.04
C LEU A 102 36.65 -15.39 -1.86
N ASP A 103 35.93 -14.99 -2.88
CA ASP A 103 35.39 -15.82 -3.95
C ASP A 103 35.70 -15.15 -5.30
N PHE A 104 35.28 -15.72 -6.43
CA PHE A 104 35.47 -15.12 -7.73
C PHE A 104 34.19 -15.21 -8.58
N GLN A 105 33.98 -14.19 -9.41
CA GLN A 105 32.91 -14.16 -10.41
C GLN A 105 33.54 -14.05 -11.80
N GLN A 106 32.96 -14.77 -12.76
CA GLN A 106 33.41 -14.70 -14.15
C GLN A 106 32.92 -13.40 -14.79
N ASN A 107 33.82 -12.61 -15.36
CA ASN A 107 33.54 -11.32 -16.00
C ASN A 107 34.05 -11.32 -17.45
N GLY A 108 33.66 -12.35 -18.21
CA GLY A 108 34.06 -12.55 -19.60
C GLY A 108 34.61 -13.97 -19.86
N PRO A 109 34.90 -14.30 -21.13
CA PRO A 109 35.35 -15.65 -21.49
C PRO A 109 36.66 -16.04 -20.81
N ASN A 110 37.57 -15.11 -20.56
CA ASN A 110 38.90 -15.32 -19.98
C ASN A 110 39.26 -14.30 -18.90
N ALA A 111 38.26 -13.79 -18.17
CA ALA A 111 38.43 -12.82 -17.10
C ALA A 111 37.58 -13.16 -15.89
N ILE A 112 38.12 -12.92 -14.68
CA ILE A 112 37.39 -13.01 -13.41
C ILE A 112 37.66 -11.77 -12.58
N ILE A 113 36.70 -11.49 -11.66
CA ILE A 113 36.83 -10.50 -10.59
C ILE A 113 36.82 -11.25 -9.27
N LEU A 114 37.74 -10.94 -8.35
CA LEU A 114 37.61 -11.40 -6.97
C LEU A 114 36.53 -10.59 -6.26
N VAL A 115 35.71 -11.31 -5.51
CA VAL A 115 34.66 -10.75 -4.67
C VAL A 115 34.81 -11.27 -3.24
N GLN A 116 34.36 -10.56 -2.26
CA GLN A 116 34.27 -11.10 -0.90
C GLN A 116 33.24 -12.24 -0.90
N ARG A 117 33.63 -13.39 -0.29
CA ARG A 117 32.70 -14.50 -0.12
C ARG A 117 31.58 -14.02 0.79
N ALA A 118 30.34 -14.03 0.30
CA ALA A 118 29.18 -13.82 1.14
C ALA A 118 29.23 -14.84 2.29
N SER A 119 29.36 -14.36 3.52
CA SER A 119 29.15 -15.18 4.71
C SER A 119 27.71 -15.68 4.64
N ALA A 120 27.46 -16.92 5.10
CA ALA A 120 26.09 -17.42 5.20
C ALA A 120 25.36 -16.64 6.31
N GLY A 121 25.06 -15.39 6.10
CA GLY A 121 24.57 -14.41 7.04
C GLY A 121 24.51 -12.99 6.47
N ASP A 122 25.13 -12.72 5.33
CA ASP A 122 25.02 -11.40 4.74
C ASP A 122 23.62 -11.23 4.13
N ALA A 123 22.90 -10.25 4.66
CA ALA A 123 21.67 -9.74 4.04
C ALA A 123 21.92 -9.56 2.54
N LEU A 124 20.95 -9.92 1.73
CA LEU A 124 20.95 -9.75 0.29
C LEU A 124 21.34 -8.28 -0.03
N GLU A 125 22.62 -8.00 -0.26
CA GLU A 125 22.99 -6.78 -0.96
C GLU A 125 22.49 -6.96 -2.41
N LEU A 126 21.28 -6.49 -2.65
CA LEU A 126 20.79 -6.20 -3.98
C LEU A 126 21.84 -5.29 -4.61
N GLY A 127 22.35 -5.71 -5.78
CA GLY A 127 23.43 -5.03 -6.49
C GLY A 127 23.24 -3.53 -6.49
N ALA A 128 24.33 -2.79 -6.33
CA ALA A 128 24.37 -1.35 -6.15
C ALA A 128 23.44 -0.61 -7.13
N THR A 129 22.19 -0.51 -6.76
CA THR A 129 21.35 0.59 -7.18
C THR A 129 22.05 1.82 -6.64
N SER A 130 22.32 2.82 -7.48
CA SER A 130 23.03 4.02 -7.06
C SER A 130 22.49 4.49 -5.70
N ILE A 131 23.35 4.90 -4.78
CA ILE A 131 23.01 5.41 -3.44
C ILE A 131 21.85 6.40 -3.50
N ILE A 132 21.71 7.14 -4.61
CA ILE A 132 20.65 8.11 -4.89
C ILE A 132 19.25 7.46 -4.99
N SER A 133 19.12 6.24 -5.53
CA SER A 133 17.78 5.63 -5.74
C SER A 133 17.13 5.07 -4.48
N ASN A 134 17.81 5.09 -3.33
CA ASN A 134 17.38 4.44 -2.10
C ASN A 134 16.72 5.38 -1.07
N GLN A 135 16.33 6.61 -1.44
CA GLN A 135 15.74 7.59 -0.52
C GLN A 135 14.33 7.20 -0.01
N LEU A 136 13.70 6.21 -0.62
CA LEU A 136 12.43 5.63 -0.16
C LEU A 136 12.60 4.33 0.64
N GLY A 137 13.85 3.86 0.79
CA GLY A 137 14.17 2.57 1.40
C GLY A 137 14.32 1.45 0.37
N THR A 138 14.51 0.24 0.87
CA THR A 138 14.84 -0.94 0.05
C THR A 138 13.69 -1.36 -0.84
N VAL A 139 13.96 -1.65 -2.11
CA VAL A 139 13.00 -2.26 -3.06
C VAL A 139 12.67 -3.67 -2.59
N THR A 140 11.38 -4.03 -2.58
CA THR A 140 10.93 -5.36 -2.14
C THR A 140 10.67 -6.33 -3.27
N GLU A 141 10.54 -5.83 -4.50
CA GLU A 141 10.41 -6.67 -5.70
C GLU A 141 11.64 -7.55 -5.89
N GLY A 142 11.43 -8.84 -6.15
CA GLY A 142 12.50 -9.82 -6.31
C GLY A 142 13.21 -10.25 -5.02
N SER A 143 12.86 -9.70 -3.86
CA SER A 143 13.49 -10.05 -2.57
C SER A 143 13.09 -11.43 -2.04
N ASP A 144 12.03 -12.02 -2.55
CA ASP A 144 11.43 -13.28 -2.04
C ASP A 144 11.08 -13.22 -0.54
N SER A 145 10.87 -12.02 0.01
CA SER A 145 10.72 -11.76 1.44
C SER A 145 9.40 -11.05 1.80
N TYR A 146 8.89 -11.32 3.01
CA TYR A 146 7.74 -10.63 3.62
C TYR A 146 8.17 -9.49 4.56
N THR A 147 9.46 -9.27 4.74
CA THR A 147 9.96 -8.11 5.48
C THR A 147 10.66 -7.13 4.55
N PRO A 148 10.48 -5.82 4.72
CA PRO A 148 11.27 -4.84 4.00
C PRO A 148 12.70 -4.81 4.56
N GLY A 149 13.63 -4.25 3.81
CA GLY A 149 14.87 -3.77 4.37
C GLY A 149 14.65 -2.44 5.11
N THR A 150 15.14 -1.35 4.54
CA THR A 150 14.94 0.00 5.09
C THR A 150 13.68 0.68 4.54
N ILE A 151 13.16 1.64 5.29
CA ILE A 151 11.98 2.45 4.99
C ILE A 151 12.23 3.91 5.37
N ALA A 152 11.50 4.86 4.78
CA ALA A 152 11.64 6.30 5.06
C ALA A 152 10.33 7.00 5.47
N THR A 153 9.23 6.28 5.55
CA THR A 153 7.86 6.82 5.67
C THR A 153 7.60 7.52 7.01
N ALA A 154 8.30 7.17 8.08
CA ALA A 154 8.08 7.78 9.39
C ALA A 154 8.72 9.18 9.53
N THR A 155 9.95 9.36 9.02
CA THR A 155 10.79 10.54 9.35
C THR A 155 11.56 11.12 8.17
N ARG A 156 11.48 10.56 6.98
CA ARG A 156 12.38 10.79 5.83
C ARG A 156 13.82 10.29 6.05
N LEU A 157 14.18 9.83 7.22
CA LEU A 157 15.42 9.09 7.44
C LEU A 157 15.21 7.65 6.93
N VAL A 158 16.22 7.10 6.27
CA VAL A 158 16.20 5.73 5.78
C VAL A 158 16.61 4.80 6.92
N LEU A 159 15.64 4.12 7.53
CA LEU A 159 15.80 3.36 8.77
C LEU A 159 15.29 1.92 8.59
N THR A 160 15.87 0.98 9.34
CA THR A 160 15.24 -0.35 9.46
C THR A 160 13.95 -0.28 10.28
N PRO A 161 13.06 -1.28 10.19
CA PRO A 161 11.88 -1.36 11.07
C PRO A 161 12.25 -1.30 12.55
N ARG A 162 13.39 -1.89 12.95
CA ARG A 162 13.91 -1.87 14.33
C ARG A 162 14.29 -0.47 14.78
N GLU A 163 14.94 0.32 13.92
CA GLU A 163 15.38 1.69 14.22
C GLU A 163 14.26 2.71 14.23
N THR A 164 13.09 2.38 13.65
CA THR A 164 11.96 3.30 13.53
C THR A 164 11.18 3.34 14.84
N PRO A 165 11.12 4.48 15.58
CA PRO A 165 10.43 4.53 16.88
C PRO A 165 8.91 4.72 16.73
N GLN A 166 8.27 3.89 15.88
CA GLN A 166 6.84 3.93 15.60
C GLN A 166 6.38 2.59 15.04
N SER A 167 5.11 2.24 15.23
CA SER A 167 4.51 1.04 14.65
C SER A 167 4.31 1.22 13.15
N ILE A 168 4.91 0.35 12.36
CA ILE A 168 4.79 0.33 10.90
C ILE A 168 4.67 -1.09 10.38
N THR A 169 3.71 -1.30 9.49
CA THR A 169 3.51 -2.55 8.75
C THR A 169 3.86 -2.34 7.30
N VAL A 170 4.61 -3.25 6.69
CA VAL A 170 4.92 -3.22 5.26
C VAL A 170 4.40 -4.50 4.60
N ILE A 171 3.59 -4.33 3.57
CA ILE A 171 3.18 -5.43 2.69
C ILE A 171 4.06 -5.38 1.45
N THR A 172 4.96 -6.37 1.34
CA THR A 172 5.96 -6.43 0.27
C THR A 172 5.35 -6.88 -1.05
N ARG A 173 6.06 -6.66 -2.16
CA ARG A 173 5.64 -7.16 -3.48
C ARG A 173 5.43 -8.67 -3.45
N GLN A 174 6.35 -9.41 -2.80
CA GLN A 174 6.24 -10.86 -2.70
C GLN A 174 4.96 -11.33 -2.00
N HIS A 175 4.56 -10.66 -0.91
CA HIS A 175 3.31 -10.97 -0.22
C HIS A 175 2.10 -10.71 -1.13
N MET A 176 2.11 -9.59 -1.85
CA MET A 176 1.04 -9.24 -2.78
C MET A 176 0.92 -10.26 -3.92
N ASP A 177 2.05 -10.71 -4.47
CA ASP A 177 2.09 -11.69 -5.56
C ASP A 177 1.66 -13.09 -5.10
N ASP A 178 2.04 -13.50 -3.88
CA ASP A 178 1.68 -14.80 -3.34
C ASP A 178 0.17 -14.95 -3.12
N PHE A 179 -0.48 -13.92 -2.59
CA PHE A 179 -1.91 -13.94 -2.27
C PHE A 179 -2.81 -13.26 -3.30
N GLY A 180 -2.25 -12.77 -4.42
CA GLY A 180 -2.99 -12.16 -5.51
C GLY A 180 -3.72 -10.87 -5.09
N LEU A 181 -3.04 -10.00 -4.31
CA LEU A 181 -3.60 -8.74 -3.83
C LEU A 181 -3.53 -7.69 -4.94
N ASN A 182 -4.66 -7.44 -5.59
CA ASN A 182 -4.70 -6.64 -6.80
C ASN A 182 -5.06 -5.17 -6.60
N ASN A 183 -5.58 -4.79 -5.44
CA ASN A 183 -5.94 -3.41 -5.12
C ASN A 183 -5.65 -3.07 -3.65
N VAL A 184 -5.81 -1.80 -3.28
CA VAL A 184 -5.54 -1.35 -1.89
C VAL A 184 -6.45 -2.05 -0.89
N ASP A 185 -7.73 -2.30 -1.22
CA ASP A 185 -8.66 -3.01 -0.34
C ASP A 185 -8.14 -4.40 0.04
N ASP A 186 -7.61 -5.14 -0.94
CA ASP A 186 -7.04 -6.48 -0.70
C ASP A 186 -5.83 -6.39 0.22
N VAL A 187 -4.94 -5.40 -0.02
CA VAL A 187 -3.76 -5.17 0.84
C VAL A 187 -4.16 -4.80 2.26
N MET A 188 -5.14 -3.91 2.44
CA MET A 188 -5.60 -3.51 3.77
C MET A 188 -6.25 -4.66 4.55
N ARG A 189 -6.97 -5.58 3.87
CA ARG A 189 -7.50 -6.80 4.51
C ARG A 189 -6.40 -7.75 5.00
N HIS A 190 -5.21 -7.68 4.40
CA HIS A 190 -4.03 -8.45 4.81
C HIS A 190 -3.15 -7.74 5.83
N THR A 191 -3.37 -6.44 6.05
CA THR A 191 -2.57 -5.63 6.97
C THR A 191 -3.06 -5.81 8.42
N PRO A 192 -2.19 -6.25 9.35
CA PRO A 192 -2.55 -6.42 10.76
C PRO A 192 -3.10 -5.14 11.39
N GLY A 193 -4.17 -5.27 12.18
CA GLY A 193 -4.75 -4.16 12.94
C GLY A 193 -5.54 -3.15 12.12
N ILE A 194 -5.78 -3.41 10.84
CA ILE A 194 -6.65 -2.60 9.98
C ILE A 194 -8.03 -3.23 9.89
N THR A 195 -9.05 -2.44 10.17
CA THR A 195 -10.45 -2.80 9.92
C THR A 195 -10.88 -2.22 8.58
N VAL A 196 -11.40 -3.07 7.71
CA VAL A 196 -11.88 -2.71 6.37
C VAL A 196 -13.40 -2.74 6.39
N SER A 197 -14.05 -1.61 6.16
CA SER A 197 -15.50 -1.46 6.15
C SER A 197 -15.97 -1.02 4.76
N ALA A 198 -16.60 -1.93 4.04
CA ALA A 198 -17.17 -1.63 2.72
C ALA A 198 -18.55 -0.98 2.89
N PHE A 199 -18.67 0.30 2.58
CA PHE A 199 -19.95 1.01 2.63
C PHE A 199 -20.93 0.49 1.58
N ASP A 200 -20.41 0.15 0.43
CA ASP A 200 -21.12 -0.45 -0.69
C ASP A 200 -20.12 -1.15 -1.63
N SER A 201 -20.54 -1.50 -2.83
CA SER A 201 -19.71 -2.24 -3.79
C SER A 201 -18.42 -1.52 -4.22
N ASP A 202 -18.40 -0.18 -4.14
CA ASP A 202 -17.35 0.65 -4.75
C ASP A 202 -16.69 1.63 -3.78
N ARG A 203 -17.17 1.70 -2.53
CA ARG A 203 -16.63 2.60 -1.51
C ARG A 203 -16.27 1.85 -0.25
N THR A 204 -15.02 1.98 0.16
CA THR A 204 -14.46 1.33 1.35
C THR A 204 -13.77 2.35 2.23
N ASN A 205 -13.96 2.22 3.53
CA ASN A 205 -13.19 2.94 4.55
C ASN A 205 -12.30 1.99 5.33
N TYR A 206 -11.16 2.51 5.74
CA TYR A 206 -10.21 1.82 6.60
C TYR A 206 -10.16 2.47 7.96
N TYR A 207 -9.93 1.67 8.99
CA TYR A 207 -9.79 2.13 10.36
C TYR A 207 -8.59 1.46 11.02
N ALA A 208 -7.86 2.23 11.80
CA ALA A 208 -6.81 1.75 12.67
C ALA A 208 -6.96 2.41 14.04
N ARG A 209 -6.77 1.64 15.11
CA ARG A 209 -6.80 2.14 16.49
C ARG A 209 -8.08 2.90 16.87
N GLY A 210 -9.22 2.63 16.18
CA GLY A 210 -10.50 3.29 16.43
C GLY A 210 -10.76 4.56 15.61
N PHE A 211 -9.88 4.87 14.66
CA PHE A 211 -9.96 6.09 13.84
C PHE A 211 -9.90 5.75 12.35
N SER A 212 -10.60 6.53 11.53
CA SER A 212 -10.56 6.40 10.07
C SER A 212 -9.17 6.72 9.53
N ILE A 213 -8.83 6.11 8.38
CA ILE A 213 -7.59 6.36 7.67
C ILE A 213 -7.91 7.14 6.39
N ASN A 214 -7.55 8.42 6.39
CA ASN A 214 -7.74 9.31 5.24
C ASN A 214 -6.39 9.81 4.66
N ASN A 215 -5.27 9.45 5.29
CA ASN A 215 -3.95 9.90 4.90
C ASN A 215 -3.35 8.91 3.90
N PHE A 216 -3.20 9.36 2.65
CA PHE A 216 -2.50 8.63 1.60
C PHE A 216 -1.24 9.37 1.20
N GLN A 217 -0.17 8.62 0.93
CA GLN A 217 1.06 9.13 0.35
C GLN A 217 1.40 8.30 -0.90
N TYR A 218 2.08 8.94 -1.84
CA TYR A 218 2.66 8.31 -3.02
C TYR A 218 4.15 8.65 -3.03
N ASP A 219 5.00 7.61 -2.91
CA ASP A 219 6.45 7.76 -2.71
C ASP A 219 6.79 8.73 -1.57
N GLY A 220 5.98 8.66 -0.50
CA GLY A 220 6.11 9.48 0.68
C GLY A 220 5.54 10.90 0.57
N VAL A 221 5.06 11.37 -0.58
CA VAL A 221 4.43 12.70 -0.72
C VAL A 221 2.95 12.62 -0.39
N PRO A 222 2.45 13.43 0.56
CA PRO A 222 1.05 13.41 0.95
C PRO A 222 0.13 13.82 -0.21
N SER A 223 -0.93 13.04 -0.42
CA SER A 223 -2.03 13.39 -1.29
C SER A 223 -3.18 13.94 -0.44
N THR A 224 -3.49 15.22 -0.61
CA THR A 224 -4.58 15.86 0.13
C THR A 224 -5.91 15.49 -0.51
N VAL A 225 -6.61 14.53 0.08
CA VAL A 225 -7.96 14.15 -0.31
C VAL A 225 -8.92 14.51 0.82
N ARG A 226 -9.85 15.40 0.58
CA ARG A 226 -10.74 15.92 1.63
C ARG A 226 -11.77 14.90 2.11
N ASN A 227 -12.27 14.06 1.23
CA ASN A 227 -13.27 13.06 1.58
C ASN A 227 -13.06 11.78 0.77
N VAL A 228 -12.44 10.78 1.39
CA VAL A 228 -12.11 9.51 0.74
C VAL A 228 -13.37 8.75 0.29
N ALA A 229 -14.47 8.89 1.01
CA ALA A 229 -15.74 8.22 0.68
C ALA A 229 -16.44 8.77 -0.58
N TYR A 230 -16.13 10.01 -0.96
CA TYR A 230 -16.70 10.67 -2.15
C TYR A 230 -15.66 11.00 -3.21
N SER A 231 -14.37 10.93 -2.87
CA SER A 231 -13.31 11.09 -3.84
C SER A 231 -12.91 9.72 -4.38
N ALA A 232 -12.96 9.61 -5.67
CA ALA A 232 -12.66 8.39 -6.39
C ALA A 232 -11.21 7.93 -6.25
N GLY A 233 -11.01 6.62 -6.32
CA GLY A 233 -9.81 6.04 -6.88
C GLY A 233 -8.71 5.61 -5.91
N ASN A 234 -8.74 5.96 -4.61
CA ASN A 234 -7.64 5.56 -3.74
C ASN A 234 -7.75 4.09 -3.29
N THR A 235 -8.95 3.64 -2.92
CA THR A 235 -9.17 2.28 -2.39
C THR A 235 -9.13 1.19 -3.47
N LEU A 236 -9.44 1.57 -4.71
CA LEU A 236 -9.42 0.69 -5.87
C LEU A 236 -8.14 0.81 -6.72
N SER A 237 -7.13 1.55 -6.26
CA SER A 237 -5.84 1.64 -6.97
C SER A 237 -5.23 0.25 -7.16
N ASP A 238 -4.83 -0.05 -8.39
CA ASP A 238 -4.28 -1.35 -8.77
C ASP A 238 -2.83 -1.50 -8.27
N MET A 239 -2.54 -2.66 -7.70
CA MET A 239 -1.21 -2.96 -7.13
C MET A 239 -0.15 -3.33 -8.16
N ALA A 240 -0.48 -3.51 -9.44
CA ALA A 240 0.49 -3.85 -10.49
C ALA A 240 1.65 -2.84 -10.60
N ILE A 241 1.39 -1.57 -10.26
CA ILE A 241 2.36 -0.47 -10.40
C ILE A 241 3.14 -0.14 -9.12
N TYR A 242 2.85 -0.83 -8.00
CA TYR A 242 3.48 -0.56 -6.71
C TYR A 242 4.43 -1.69 -6.30
N ASP A 243 5.58 -1.32 -5.75
CA ASP A 243 6.56 -2.22 -5.16
C ASP A 243 6.09 -2.74 -3.81
N ARG A 244 5.55 -1.86 -2.97
CA ARG A 244 5.07 -2.18 -1.63
C ARG A 244 4.05 -1.17 -1.12
N VAL A 245 3.37 -1.54 -0.05
CA VAL A 245 2.48 -0.66 0.70
C VAL A 245 2.97 -0.59 2.14
N GLU A 246 3.16 0.62 2.63
CA GLU A 246 3.61 0.88 4.00
C GLU A 246 2.48 1.54 4.79
N VAL A 247 2.17 1.02 5.97
CA VAL A 247 1.11 1.53 6.84
C VAL A 247 1.72 1.98 8.15
N LEU A 248 1.89 3.28 8.31
CA LEU A 248 2.40 3.91 9.53
C LEU A 248 1.22 4.23 10.45
N LYS A 249 1.13 3.54 11.59
CA LYS A 249 -0.02 3.62 12.49
C LYS A 249 0.06 4.79 13.48
N GLY A 250 -1.11 5.33 13.85
CA GLY A 250 -1.27 6.45 14.78
C GLY A 250 -1.12 7.81 14.12
N ALA A 251 -0.85 8.85 14.92
CA ALA A 251 -0.68 10.21 14.45
C ALA A 251 0.59 10.37 13.60
N THR A 252 0.46 10.88 12.39
CA THR A 252 1.54 10.95 11.39
C THR A 252 1.80 12.38 10.89
N GLY A 253 1.40 13.37 11.67
CA GLY A 253 1.39 14.78 11.26
C GLY A 253 2.76 15.37 10.89
N LEU A 254 3.87 14.78 11.34
CA LEU A 254 5.21 15.24 10.98
C LEU A 254 5.39 15.33 9.45
N LEU A 255 4.97 14.33 8.71
CA LEU A 255 5.12 14.28 7.25
C LEU A 255 3.82 14.63 6.50
N THR A 256 2.66 14.28 7.05
CA THR A 256 1.37 14.55 6.40
C THR A 256 0.86 15.98 6.62
N GLY A 257 1.18 16.59 7.76
CA GLY A 257 0.58 17.84 8.21
C GLY A 257 -0.83 17.60 8.77
N ALA A 258 -1.86 18.17 8.16
CA ALA A 258 -3.24 17.89 8.53
C ALA A 258 -3.67 16.49 8.02
N GLY A 259 -4.39 15.74 8.86
CA GLY A 259 -4.85 14.40 8.53
C GLY A 259 -5.54 13.69 9.69
N SER A 260 -5.97 12.44 9.46
CA SER A 260 -6.65 11.61 10.45
C SER A 260 -5.68 10.87 11.38
N LEU A 261 -6.19 10.45 12.55
CA LEU A 261 -5.40 9.84 13.62
C LEU A 261 -5.10 8.35 13.43
N GLY A 262 -5.79 7.66 12.52
CA GLY A 262 -5.71 6.21 12.40
C GLY A 262 -4.35 5.71 11.92
N ALA A 263 -3.97 6.11 10.72
CA ALA A 263 -2.71 5.75 10.09
C ALA A 263 -2.46 6.61 8.84
N THR A 264 -1.28 6.42 8.25
CA THR A 264 -0.97 6.84 6.88
C THR A 264 -0.64 5.63 6.03
N ILE A 265 -1.25 5.53 4.85
CA ILE A 265 -0.98 4.51 3.83
C ILE A 265 -0.07 5.13 2.78
N ASN A 266 1.15 4.62 2.65
CA ASN A 266 2.11 5.04 1.64
C ASN A 266 2.23 3.97 0.55
N LEU A 267 1.92 4.34 -0.68
CA LEU A 267 2.03 3.51 -1.87
C LEU A 267 3.36 3.83 -2.56
N VAL A 268 4.31 2.89 -2.52
CA VAL A 268 5.63 3.06 -3.13
C VAL A 268 5.63 2.43 -4.51
N ARG A 269 5.88 3.26 -5.55
CA ARG A 269 5.83 2.84 -6.94
C ARG A 269 7.02 1.97 -7.33
N LYS A 270 6.79 1.06 -8.29
CA LYS A 270 7.86 0.30 -8.94
C LYS A 270 8.80 1.23 -9.70
N LYS A 271 10.09 0.94 -9.65
CA LYS A 271 11.14 1.68 -10.37
C LYS A 271 11.70 0.88 -11.54
N PRO A 272 12.34 1.53 -12.51
CA PRO A 272 13.09 0.84 -13.56
C PRO A 272 14.21 -0.02 -12.98
N THR A 273 14.52 -1.11 -13.65
CA THR A 273 15.57 -2.06 -13.26
C THR A 273 16.86 -1.81 -14.05
N ALA A 274 17.99 -2.19 -13.47
CA ALA A 274 19.30 -2.08 -14.13
C ALA A 274 19.43 -3.05 -15.32
N ASP A 275 18.90 -4.26 -15.15
CA ASP A 275 18.89 -5.29 -16.18
C ASP A 275 17.51 -5.39 -16.81
N PHE A 276 17.47 -5.85 -18.07
CA PHE A 276 16.21 -6.11 -18.75
C PHE A 276 15.50 -7.30 -18.11
N GLN A 277 14.28 -7.07 -17.68
CA GLN A 277 13.40 -8.09 -17.12
C GLN A 277 11.94 -7.72 -17.35
N GLY A 278 11.09 -8.70 -17.30
CA GLY A 278 9.66 -8.48 -17.40
C GLY A 278 8.86 -9.71 -17.04
N HIS A 279 7.56 -9.53 -16.95
CA HIS A 279 6.65 -10.65 -16.82
C HIS A 279 5.33 -10.38 -17.54
N ALA A 280 4.69 -11.47 -17.94
CA ALA A 280 3.31 -11.47 -18.39
C ALA A 280 2.52 -12.45 -17.53
N SER A 281 1.32 -12.07 -17.11
CA SER A 281 0.45 -12.94 -16.33
C SER A 281 -0.98 -12.97 -16.88
N LEU A 282 -1.61 -14.13 -16.71
CA LEU A 282 -3.02 -14.37 -17.05
C LEU A 282 -3.68 -15.08 -15.88
N GLY A 283 -4.80 -14.54 -15.42
CA GLY A 283 -5.57 -15.05 -14.31
C GLY A 283 -7.02 -15.35 -14.69
N VAL A 284 -7.58 -16.42 -14.12
CA VAL A 284 -9.00 -16.77 -14.22
C VAL A 284 -9.52 -17.14 -12.82
N GLY A 285 -10.71 -16.68 -12.47
CA GLY A 285 -11.25 -16.88 -11.14
C GLY A 285 -12.77 -16.99 -11.09
N SER A 286 -13.28 -17.12 -9.87
CA SER A 286 -14.72 -17.16 -9.58
C SER A 286 -15.44 -15.93 -10.15
N TRP A 287 -16.70 -16.13 -10.57
CA TRP A 287 -17.54 -15.08 -11.13
C TRP A 287 -16.96 -14.43 -12.39
N ASP A 288 -16.52 -15.26 -13.34
CA ASP A 288 -15.97 -14.81 -14.63
C ASP A 288 -14.89 -13.73 -14.46
N ASN A 289 -14.03 -13.88 -13.45
CA ASN A 289 -12.93 -12.96 -13.18
C ASN A 289 -11.74 -13.31 -14.08
N TYR A 290 -11.42 -12.41 -15.00
CA TYR A 290 -10.28 -12.51 -15.92
C TYR A 290 -9.35 -11.35 -15.71
N ARG A 291 -8.06 -11.63 -15.49
CA ARG A 291 -7.03 -10.60 -15.34
C ARG A 291 -5.84 -10.88 -16.26
N SER A 292 -5.32 -9.84 -16.88
CA SER A 292 -4.05 -9.88 -17.63
C SER A 292 -3.14 -8.75 -17.16
N GLU A 293 -1.83 -9.03 -17.11
CA GLU A 293 -0.83 -8.04 -16.72
C GLU A 293 0.43 -8.23 -17.54
N LEU A 294 1.06 -7.13 -17.93
CA LEU A 294 2.37 -7.07 -18.58
C LEU A 294 3.21 -6.00 -17.88
N ASP A 295 4.40 -6.38 -17.48
CA ASP A 295 5.38 -5.50 -16.84
C ASP A 295 6.73 -5.71 -17.51
N VAL A 296 7.32 -4.64 -18.05
CA VAL A 296 8.61 -4.69 -18.76
C VAL A 296 9.49 -3.56 -18.25
N SER A 297 10.71 -3.88 -17.89
CA SER A 297 11.65 -2.94 -17.30
C SER A 297 13.08 -3.21 -17.77
N GLY A 298 13.90 -2.16 -17.86
CA GLY A 298 15.32 -2.31 -18.15
C GLY A 298 15.97 -1.06 -18.71
N PRO A 299 17.26 -1.17 -19.09
CA PRO A 299 18.02 -0.08 -19.71
C PRO A 299 17.48 0.25 -21.10
N LEU A 300 17.36 1.54 -21.39
CA LEU A 300 16.98 2.07 -22.70
C LEU A 300 18.21 2.50 -23.54
N THR A 301 19.37 2.54 -22.90
CA THR A 301 20.67 2.88 -23.53
C THR A 301 21.69 1.80 -23.22
N GLU A 302 22.68 1.63 -24.07
CA GLU A 302 23.79 0.65 -23.88
C GLU A 302 24.61 0.93 -22.62
N THR A 303 24.66 2.19 -22.19
CA THR A 303 25.39 2.62 -20.99
C THR A 303 24.59 2.42 -19.70
N GLY A 304 23.28 2.10 -19.80
CA GLY A 304 22.40 1.94 -18.65
C GLY A 304 22.02 3.24 -17.92
N ASN A 305 22.50 4.40 -18.42
CA ASN A 305 22.24 5.70 -17.79
C ASN A 305 20.81 6.23 -18.02
N VAL A 306 20.05 5.59 -18.90
CA VAL A 306 18.61 5.79 -19.07
C VAL A 306 17.91 4.44 -18.92
N ARG A 307 17.02 4.35 -17.98
CA ARG A 307 16.24 3.13 -17.68
C ARG A 307 14.76 3.43 -17.73
N GLY A 308 13.97 2.46 -18.16
CA GLY A 308 12.52 2.63 -18.26
C GLY A 308 11.75 1.41 -17.76
N ARG A 309 10.50 1.64 -17.36
CA ARG A 309 9.54 0.59 -17.04
C ARG A 309 8.16 0.95 -17.57
N ALA A 310 7.45 -0.04 -18.09
CA ALA A 310 6.07 0.07 -18.51
C ALA A 310 5.26 -1.08 -17.92
N VAL A 311 4.12 -0.75 -17.32
CA VAL A 311 3.18 -1.73 -16.75
C VAL A 311 1.79 -1.49 -17.34
N ALA A 312 1.11 -2.55 -17.74
CA ALA A 312 -0.28 -2.52 -18.16
C ALA A 312 -1.02 -3.70 -17.53
N ALA A 313 -2.18 -3.45 -16.93
CA ALA A 313 -3.04 -4.51 -16.45
C ALA A 313 -4.51 -4.21 -16.81
N TYR A 314 -5.27 -5.28 -17.04
CA TYR A 314 -6.69 -5.24 -17.30
C TYR A 314 -7.38 -6.36 -16.54
N GLN A 315 -8.52 -6.05 -15.94
CA GLN A 315 -9.37 -7.01 -15.26
C GLN A 315 -10.82 -6.80 -15.67
N ASP A 316 -11.54 -7.89 -15.93
CA ASP A 316 -12.97 -7.95 -16.15
C ASP A 316 -13.55 -9.02 -15.23
N LYS A 317 -14.51 -8.64 -14.38
CA LYS A 317 -15.08 -9.56 -13.40
C LYS A 317 -16.56 -9.27 -13.12
N HIS A 318 -17.31 -10.33 -12.88
CA HIS A 318 -18.57 -10.27 -12.15
C HIS A 318 -18.32 -10.35 -10.64
N SER A 319 -19.37 -10.37 -9.84
CA SER A 319 -19.31 -10.50 -8.39
C SER A 319 -20.24 -11.61 -7.92
N PHE A 320 -20.10 -11.98 -6.64
CA PHE A 320 -21.11 -12.80 -5.96
C PHE A 320 -22.43 -12.04 -5.76
N MET A 321 -22.40 -10.71 -5.82
CA MET A 321 -23.58 -9.86 -5.76
C MET A 321 -24.31 -9.90 -7.10
N ASP A 322 -25.64 -10.08 -7.04
CA ASP A 322 -26.51 -10.14 -8.21
C ASP A 322 -26.31 -8.89 -9.08
N HIS A 323 -26.25 -9.06 -10.40
CA HIS A 323 -26.11 -8.04 -11.44
C HIS A 323 -24.94 -7.03 -11.29
N TYR A 324 -23.99 -7.25 -10.39
CA TYR A 324 -22.79 -6.42 -10.28
C TYR A 324 -21.64 -6.98 -11.10
N SER A 325 -21.01 -6.10 -11.88
CA SER A 325 -19.77 -6.39 -12.62
C SER A 325 -18.86 -5.16 -12.62
N ARG A 326 -17.57 -5.37 -12.87
CA ARG A 326 -16.60 -4.27 -12.98
C ARG A 326 -15.47 -4.64 -13.94
N ASP A 327 -15.19 -3.75 -14.88
CA ASP A 327 -13.92 -3.77 -15.61
C ASP A 327 -13.00 -2.68 -15.09
N SER A 328 -11.70 -2.94 -15.10
CA SER A 328 -10.68 -1.99 -14.68
C SER A 328 -9.43 -2.10 -15.54
N SER A 329 -8.76 -0.97 -15.75
CA SER A 329 -7.49 -0.94 -16.47
C SER A 329 -6.51 0.00 -15.78
N VAL A 330 -5.22 -0.35 -15.86
CA VAL A 330 -4.11 0.47 -15.41
C VAL A 330 -3.00 0.48 -16.43
N TYR A 331 -2.42 1.65 -16.65
CA TYR A 331 -1.25 1.90 -17.47
C TYR A 331 -0.27 2.75 -16.69
N TYR A 332 0.98 2.36 -16.65
CA TYR A 332 2.04 3.04 -15.94
C TYR A 332 3.30 3.10 -16.78
N GLY A 333 3.96 4.24 -16.76
CA GLY A 333 5.24 4.44 -17.40
C GLY A 333 6.16 5.28 -16.53
N ILE A 334 7.43 4.88 -16.42
CA ILE A 334 8.47 5.61 -15.68
C ILE A 334 9.79 5.50 -16.40
N VAL A 335 10.56 6.59 -16.42
CA VAL A 335 11.91 6.65 -16.98
C VAL A 335 12.82 7.35 -15.98
N GLU A 336 13.98 6.80 -15.77
CA GLU A 336 15.07 7.35 -14.96
C GLU A 336 16.25 7.74 -15.87
N PHE A 337 16.83 8.90 -15.57
CA PHE A 337 17.97 9.47 -16.27
C PHE A 337 19.07 9.77 -15.26
N ASP A 338 20.21 9.09 -15.33
CA ASP A 338 21.42 9.50 -14.64
C ASP A 338 22.01 10.68 -15.41
N LEU A 339 21.63 11.91 -15.01
CA LEU A 339 22.10 13.14 -15.66
C LEU A 339 23.58 13.36 -15.40
N THR A 340 24.05 12.98 -14.22
CA THR A 340 25.45 12.87 -13.79
C THR A 340 25.57 11.67 -12.87
N PRO A 341 26.78 11.22 -12.47
CA PRO A 341 26.93 10.16 -11.48
C PRO A 341 26.20 10.45 -10.15
N ASP A 342 26.03 11.74 -9.82
CA ASP A 342 25.44 12.20 -8.57
C ASP A 342 24.03 12.75 -8.73
N THR A 343 23.42 12.70 -9.94
CA THR A 343 22.13 13.33 -10.22
C THR A 343 21.20 12.39 -10.98
N LEU A 344 20.10 12.01 -10.36
CA LEU A 344 19.05 11.19 -10.93
C LEU A 344 17.79 12.02 -11.17
N LEU A 345 17.29 12.01 -12.41
CA LEU A 345 15.98 12.54 -12.79
C LEU A 345 15.03 11.38 -13.08
N THR A 346 13.91 11.34 -12.40
CA THR A 346 12.83 10.37 -12.64
C THR A 346 11.61 11.10 -13.17
N LEU A 347 11.02 10.60 -14.26
CA LEU A 347 9.77 11.09 -14.83
C LEU A 347 8.81 9.91 -14.97
N GLY A 348 7.56 10.08 -14.58
CA GLY A 348 6.58 9.00 -14.72
C GLY A 348 5.15 9.47 -14.68
N GLY A 349 4.25 8.52 -14.94
CA GLY A 349 2.83 8.75 -14.84
C GLY A 349 2.01 7.48 -14.92
N ASP A 350 0.75 7.54 -14.46
CA ASP A 350 -0.21 6.45 -14.52
C ASP A 350 -1.59 6.94 -14.95
N TYR A 351 -2.32 6.03 -15.55
CA TYR A 351 -3.76 6.13 -15.81
C TYR A 351 -4.42 4.87 -15.28
N GLN A 352 -5.47 5.04 -14.48
CA GLN A 352 -6.26 3.93 -13.94
C GLN A 352 -7.74 4.28 -14.08
N ASP A 353 -8.57 3.32 -14.45
CA ASP A 353 -10.02 3.45 -14.45
C ASP A 353 -10.71 2.19 -13.91
N ASN A 354 -11.87 2.39 -13.30
CA ASN A 354 -12.75 1.37 -12.77
C ASN A 354 -14.17 1.69 -13.22
N ASN A 355 -14.80 0.77 -13.95
CA ASN A 355 -16.10 0.92 -14.58
C ASN A 355 -17.10 -0.11 -14.07
N PRO A 356 -17.67 0.08 -12.86
CA PRO A 356 -18.68 -0.82 -12.33
C PRO A 356 -20.04 -0.62 -12.99
N LYS A 357 -20.83 -1.71 -12.98
CA LYS A 357 -22.25 -1.74 -13.34
C LYS A 357 -23.01 -2.51 -12.28
N GLY A 358 -24.26 -2.13 -12.03
CA GLY A 358 -25.04 -2.73 -10.98
C GLY A 358 -24.54 -2.39 -9.57
N SER A 359 -23.90 -1.23 -9.41
CA SER A 359 -23.34 -0.81 -8.11
C SER A 359 -24.44 -0.75 -7.05
N SER A 360 -24.18 -1.34 -5.90
CA SER A 360 -24.95 -1.09 -4.70
C SER A 360 -24.69 0.33 -4.20
N TRP A 361 -25.61 0.88 -3.44
CA TRP A 361 -25.45 2.21 -2.87
C TRP A 361 -25.91 2.22 -1.41
N SER A 362 -24.98 2.54 -0.50
CA SER A 362 -25.17 2.56 0.95
C SER A 362 -25.56 1.20 1.52
N GLY A 363 -24.65 0.22 1.37
CA GLY A 363 -24.82 -1.18 1.75
C GLY A 363 -25.40 -2.02 0.62
N SER A 364 -25.65 -3.28 0.89
CA SER A 364 -26.24 -4.21 -0.06
C SER A 364 -27.73 -4.43 0.16
N PHE A 365 -28.22 -4.24 1.40
CA PHE A 365 -29.65 -4.37 1.75
C PHE A 365 -30.01 -3.60 3.03
N PRO A 366 -31.25 -3.10 3.16
CA PRO A 366 -31.73 -2.50 4.38
C PRO A 366 -31.88 -3.54 5.50
N LEU A 367 -31.41 -3.22 6.71
CA LEU A 367 -31.45 -4.13 7.88
C LEU A 367 -32.84 -4.31 8.45
N ILE A 368 -33.63 -3.23 8.47
CA ILE A 368 -34.90 -3.15 9.18
C ILE A 368 -36.03 -2.95 8.16
N ASN A 369 -37.14 -3.67 8.30
CA ASN A 369 -38.35 -3.48 7.53
C ASN A 369 -39.29 -2.43 8.17
N SER A 370 -40.41 -2.10 7.51
CA SER A 370 -41.34 -1.07 7.97
C SER A 370 -42.14 -1.41 9.23
N GLU A 371 -42.11 -2.67 9.71
CA GLU A 371 -42.69 -3.11 10.97
C GLU A 371 -41.67 -3.18 12.12
N GLY A 372 -40.39 -2.88 11.84
CA GLY A 372 -39.29 -2.96 12.78
C GLY A 372 -38.63 -4.34 12.88
N GLY A 373 -39.03 -5.29 12.07
CA GLY A 373 -38.36 -6.60 11.98
C GLY A 373 -37.09 -6.54 11.11
N HIS A 374 -36.18 -7.51 11.30
CA HIS A 374 -34.97 -7.60 10.51
C HIS A 374 -35.24 -8.27 9.17
N ASN A 375 -34.70 -7.70 8.09
CA ASN A 375 -34.73 -8.31 6.78
C ASN A 375 -33.74 -9.49 6.69
N SER A 376 -34.15 -10.55 6.02
CA SER A 376 -33.30 -11.69 5.69
C SER A 376 -33.25 -11.84 4.17
N VAL A 377 -32.09 -11.66 3.60
CA VAL A 377 -31.86 -11.75 2.14
C VAL A 377 -30.75 -12.75 1.84
N SER A 378 -30.67 -13.19 0.56
CA SER A 378 -29.54 -14.00 0.12
C SER A 378 -28.23 -13.21 0.25
N ARG A 379 -27.10 -13.92 0.41
CA ARG A 379 -25.78 -13.29 0.44
C ARG A 379 -25.44 -12.56 -0.86
N SER A 380 -26.07 -12.97 -1.96
CA SER A 380 -25.90 -12.34 -3.27
C SER A 380 -26.80 -11.11 -3.50
N PHE A 381 -27.73 -10.83 -2.60
CA PHE A 381 -28.67 -9.71 -2.79
C PHE A 381 -27.92 -8.39 -2.96
N ASN A 382 -28.33 -7.63 -3.96
CA ASN A 382 -27.79 -6.32 -4.31
C ASN A 382 -28.97 -5.34 -4.46
N ASN A 383 -28.94 -4.27 -3.66
CA ASN A 383 -30.00 -3.24 -3.68
C ASN A 383 -29.90 -2.30 -4.89
N GLY A 384 -28.82 -2.34 -5.64
CA GLY A 384 -28.56 -1.47 -6.79
C GLY A 384 -29.44 -1.78 -7.99
N THR A 385 -29.55 -0.82 -8.91
CA THR A 385 -30.15 -1.04 -10.25
C THR A 385 -29.09 -1.49 -11.24
N ASP A 386 -29.47 -2.16 -12.33
CA ASP A 386 -28.56 -2.67 -13.38
C ASP A 386 -27.70 -1.58 -14.02
N TRP A 387 -28.23 -0.35 -14.12
CA TRP A 387 -27.53 0.81 -14.69
C TRP A 387 -26.73 1.60 -13.64
N SER A 388 -26.87 1.29 -12.35
CA SER A 388 -26.14 1.96 -11.28
C SER A 388 -24.63 1.73 -11.43
N GLY A 389 -23.83 2.77 -11.30
CA GLY A 389 -22.39 2.68 -11.42
C GLY A 389 -21.69 3.78 -10.66
N TRP A 390 -20.55 3.45 -10.04
CA TRP A 390 -19.64 4.44 -9.45
C TRP A 390 -18.31 4.39 -10.21
N GLU A 391 -18.37 4.84 -11.50
CA GLU A 391 -17.18 4.91 -12.35
C GLU A 391 -16.13 5.83 -11.73
N GLN A 392 -14.86 5.40 -11.74
CA GLN A 392 -13.77 6.14 -11.13
C GLN A 392 -12.53 6.09 -12.02
N TYR A 393 -11.82 7.21 -12.12
CA TYR A 393 -10.54 7.26 -12.84
C TYR A 393 -9.50 8.08 -12.07
N THR A 394 -8.25 7.71 -12.30
CA THR A 394 -7.08 8.44 -11.79
C THR A 394 -6.10 8.68 -12.93
N ARG A 395 -5.54 9.90 -12.98
CA ARG A 395 -4.44 10.29 -13.89
C ARG A 395 -3.36 10.94 -13.06
N THR A 396 -2.14 10.43 -13.15
CA THR A 396 -1.01 10.98 -12.40
C THR A 396 0.15 11.24 -13.35
N VAL A 397 0.82 12.37 -13.17
CA VAL A 397 2.17 12.60 -13.69
C VAL A 397 3.04 13.10 -12.56
N PHE A 398 4.29 12.62 -12.52
CA PHE A 398 5.23 13.01 -11.46
C PHE A 398 6.64 13.15 -11.99
N ALA A 399 7.42 13.97 -11.28
CA ALA A 399 8.84 14.15 -11.54
C ALA A 399 9.61 14.17 -10.22
N THR A 400 10.76 13.52 -10.17
CA THR A 400 11.65 13.51 -9.01
C THR A 400 13.05 13.85 -9.47
N LEU A 401 13.70 14.78 -8.78
CA LEU A 401 15.12 15.09 -8.94
C LEU A 401 15.83 14.78 -7.64
N GLU A 402 16.79 13.89 -7.69
CA GLU A 402 17.66 13.50 -6.56
C GLU A 402 19.08 13.87 -6.91
N HIS A 403 19.80 14.49 -5.95
CA HIS A 403 21.19 14.90 -6.16
C HIS A 403 22.00 14.68 -4.89
N GLU A 404 23.13 13.99 -5.03
CA GLU A 404 24.12 13.80 -3.97
C GLU A 404 25.08 15.00 -3.94
N LEU A 405 25.10 15.71 -2.80
CA LEU A 405 25.91 16.90 -2.61
C LEU A 405 27.34 16.59 -2.09
N GLY A 406 27.63 15.29 -1.90
CA GLY A 406 28.86 14.81 -1.27
C GLY A 406 28.77 14.73 0.25
N ASN A 407 29.73 14.03 0.85
CA ASN A 407 29.78 13.77 2.31
C ASN A 407 28.48 13.15 2.89
N GLY A 408 27.75 12.34 2.08
CA GLY A 408 26.52 11.68 2.48
C GLY A 408 25.27 12.60 2.52
N TRP A 409 25.36 13.84 2.06
CA TRP A 409 24.22 14.73 1.91
C TRP A 409 23.50 14.51 0.58
N VAL A 410 22.19 14.35 0.65
CA VAL A 410 21.30 14.16 -0.51
C VAL A 410 20.21 15.21 -0.49
N THR A 411 19.88 15.77 -1.63
CA THR A 411 18.68 16.60 -1.81
C THR A 411 17.71 15.91 -2.76
N LYS A 412 16.41 16.01 -2.43
CA LYS A 412 15.33 15.49 -3.24
C LYS A 412 14.24 16.53 -3.44
N LEU A 413 13.82 16.69 -4.70
CA LEU A 413 12.62 17.43 -5.08
C LEU A 413 11.67 16.47 -5.78
N GLN A 414 10.44 16.39 -5.32
CA GLN A 414 9.38 15.64 -5.97
C GLN A 414 8.19 16.54 -6.28
N LEU A 415 7.65 16.40 -7.48
CA LEU A 415 6.48 17.11 -7.98
C LEU A 415 5.46 16.10 -8.47
N ASP A 416 4.22 16.21 -8.03
CA ASP A 416 3.11 15.36 -8.44
C ASP A 416 1.93 16.20 -8.91
N HIS A 417 1.32 15.81 -10.03
CA HIS A 417 0.04 16.31 -10.51
C HIS A 417 -0.90 15.11 -10.66
N LYS A 418 -2.02 15.11 -9.92
CA LYS A 418 -2.96 14.00 -9.88
C LYS A 418 -4.38 14.49 -10.08
N ILE A 419 -5.13 13.78 -10.91
CA ILE A 419 -6.55 14.00 -11.15
C ILE A 419 -7.28 12.70 -10.76
N ASN A 420 -8.24 12.83 -9.83
CA ASN A 420 -9.17 11.77 -9.48
C ASN A 420 -10.58 12.22 -9.88
N GLY A 421 -11.27 11.44 -10.69
CA GLY A 421 -12.62 11.77 -11.12
C GLY A 421 -13.60 10.63 -10.93
N TYR A 422 -14.89 10.98 -10.90
CA TYR A 422 -15.97 10.00 -10.82
C TYR A 422 -17.21 10.44 -11.60
N HIS A 423 -17.96 9.43 -12.06
CA HIS A 423 -19.30 9.55 -12.64
C HIS A 423 -20.17 8.48 -12.02
N ALA A 424 -21.19 8.88 -11.26
CA ALA A 424 -21.98 7.98 -10.43
C ALA A 424 -23.48 8.21 -10.62
N PRO A 425 -24.09 7.65 -11.68
CA PRO A 425 -25.53 7.46 -11.73
C PRO A 425 -25.91 6.32 -10.78
N LEU A 426 -26.77 6.58 -9.79
CA LEU A 426 -27.08 5.66 -8.70
C LEU A 426 -28.59 5.48 -8.56
N GLY A 427 -28.99 4.22 -8.45
CA GLY A 427 -30.34 3.82 -8.10
C GLY A 427 -30.28 2.64 -7.15
N SER A 428 -31.00 2.70 -6.03
CA SER A 428 -31.00 1.62 -5.07
C SER A 428 -32.23 1.63 -4.15
N ILE A 429 -32.54 0.47 -3.60
CA ILE A 429 -33.43 0.30 -2.45
C ILE A 429 -32.61 0.69 -1.20
N GLN A 430 -32.56 1.97 -0.88
CA GLN A 430 -31.57 2.47 0.06
C GLN A 430 -32.16 2.89 1.41
N PHE A 431 -33.07 3.83 1.40
CA PHE A 431 -33.56 4.44 2.63
C PHE A 431 -34.94 3.95 3.03
N ASP A 432 -35.70 3.39 2.09
CA ASP A 432 -37.03 2.91 2.37
C ASP A 432 -36.99 1.50 2.94
N GLN A 433 -37.64 1.35 4.06
CA GLN A 433 -37.84 0.05 4.68
C GLN A 433 -38.85 -0.74 3.84
N PRO A 434 -38.54 -2.00 3.42
CA PRO A 434 -39.49 -2.82 2.70
C PRO A 434 -40.80 -2.93 3.46
N GLN A 435 -41.93 -2.78 2.72
CA GLN A 435 -43.27 -2.86 3.29
C GLN A 435 -43.67 -4.32 3.52
N PRO A 436 -44.67 -4.62 4.40
CA PRO A 436 -45.15 -5.99 4.66
C PRO A 436 -45.66 -6.70 3.43
N ASP A 437 -46.14 -5.98 2.43
CA ASP A 437 -46.56 -6.53 1.14
C ASP A 437 -45.41 -6.85 0.18
N GLY A 438 -44.15 -6.64 0.62
CA GLY A 438 -42.95 -6.85 -0.17
C GLY A 438 -42.58 -5.69 -1.11
N THR A 439 -43.29 -4.56 -1.02
CA THR A 439 -42.93 -3.39 -1.83
C THR A 439 -41.82 -2.56 -1.18
N ALA A 440 -40.97 -1.93 -2.01
CA ALA A 440 -39.97 -0.97 -1.59
C ALA A 440 -39.84 0.14 -2.63
N LYS A 441 -39.31 1.29 -2.22
CA LYS A 441 -39.04 2.39 -3.15
C LYS A 441 -37.59 2.41 -3.60
N ILE A 442 -37.37 2.86 -4.84
CA ILE A 442 -36.06 3.15 -5.39
C ILE A 442 -35.75 4.64 -5.19
N ASN A 443 -34.59 4.90 -4.61
CA ASN A 443 -33.98 6.22 -4.60
C ASN A 443 -32.98 6.34 -5.74
N THR A 444 -33.02 7.47 -6.45
CA THR A 444 -32.14 7.73 -7.59
C THR A 444 -31.45 9.06 -7.43
N GLN A 445 -30.14 9.09 -7.65
CA GLN A 445 -29.31 10.31 -7.69
C GLN A 445 -28.16 10.12 -8.68
N LYS A 446 -27.65 11.22 -9.19
CA LYS A 446 -26.46 11.20 -10.04
C LYS A 446 -25.45 12.19 -9.50
N TYR A 447 -24.21 11.73 -9.40
CA TYR A 447 -23.07 12.55 -9.00
C TYR A 447 -21.98 12.52 -10.07
N THR A 448 -21.31 13.65 -10.25
CA THR A 448 -20.08 13.76 -11.03
C THR A 448 -19.11 14.64 -10.29
N GLY A 449 -17.84 14.36 -10.37
CA GLY A 449 -16.85 15.21 -9.72
C GLY A 449 -15.43 14.87 -10.12
N GLU A 450 -14.55 15.80 -9.83
CA GLU A 450 -13.14 15.70 -10.10
C GLU A 450 -12.35 16.42 -9.01
N THR A 451 -11.26 15.82 -8.56
CA THR A 451 -10.28 16.42 -7.66
C THR A 451 -8.96 16.53 -8.41
N THR A 452 -8.47 17.73 -8.61
CA THR A 452 -7.11 17.99 -9.11
C THR A 452 -6.21 18.32 -7.94
N SER A 453 -5.12 17.57 -7.78
CA SER A 453 -4.15 17.74 -6.69
C SER A 453 -2.76 17.98 -7.27
N ASP A 454 -2.16 19.10 -6.89
CA ASP A 454 -0.77 19.45 -7.17
C ASP A 454 0.02 19.37 -5.86
N SER A 455 1.15 18.65 -5.85
CA SER A 455 1.99 18.51 -4.67
C SER A 455 3.46 18.72 -5.02
N ALA A 456 4.18 19.33 -4.11
CA ALA A 456 5.62 19.48 -4.16
C ALA A 456 6.21 19.18 -2.79
N ASP A 457 7.28 18.40 -2.74
CA ASP A 457 8.06 18.12 -1.55
C ASP A 457 9.55 18.26 -1.87
N PHE A 458 10.24 19.06 -1.06
CA PHE A 458 11.68 19.26 -1.17
C PHE A 458 12.32 19.03 0.18
N TYR A 459 13.41 18.25 0.21
CA TYR A 459 14.19 18.10 1.42
C TYR A 459 15.68 17.92 1.14
N LEU A 460 16.46 18.22 2.18
CA LEU A 460 17.87 17.96 2.33
C LEU A 460 18.05 16.97 3.47
N SER A 461 18.79 15.89 3.27
CA SER A 461 19.08 14.86 4.27
C SER A 461 20.56 14.53 4.26
N GLY A 462 21.16 14.36 5.43
CA GLY A 462 22.54 13.94 5.53
C GLY A 462 23.09 13.88 6.94
N PRO A 463 24.33 13.36 7.08
CA PRO A 463 25.02 13.24 8.36
C PRO A 463 25.63 14.57 8.79
N PHE A 464 25.73 14.77 10.10
CA PHE A 464 26.50 15.86 10.70
C PHE A 464 27.19 15.39 11.97
N THR A 465 28.35 15.98 12.29
CA THR A 465 29.09 15.63 13.49
C THR A 465 28.82 16.66 14.59
N PHE A 466 28.41 16.16 15.75
CA PHE A 466 28.23 16.96 16.94
C PHE A 466 28.71 16.20 18.21
N MET A 467 29.42 16.86 19.11
CA MET A 467 29.99 16.24 20.32
C MET A 467 30.80 14.94 20.04
N GLY A 468 31.49 14.88 18.89
CA GLY A 468 32.34 13.74 18.51
C GLY A 468 31.59 12.51 18.02
N ARG A 469 30.29 12.62 17.77
CA ARG A 469 29.44 11.58 17.20
C ARG A 469 28.80 12.02 15.89
N GLU A 470 28.55 11.10 15.02
CA GLU A 470 27.79 11.32 13.80
C GLU A 470 26.29 11.22 14.09
N HIS A 471 25.52 12.13 13.55
CA HIS A 471 24.09 12.27 13.66
C HIS A 471 23.50 12.45 12.26
N GLU A 472 22.17 12.36 12.14
CA GLU A 472 21.47 12.60 10.88
C GLU A 472 20.45 13.72 11.00
N LEU A 473 20.29 14.46 9.93
CA LEU A 473 19.39 15.60 9.84
C LEU A 473 18.61 15.55 8.53
N VAL A 474 17.32 15.79 8.61
CA VAL A 474 16.44 16.10 7.48
C VAL A 474 15.82 17.46 7.70
N ILE A 475 15.89 18.32 6.71
CA ILE A 475 15.16 19.61 6.67
C ILE A 475 14.41 19.68 5.36
N GLY A 476 13.13 19.97 5.40
CA GLY A 476 12.33 20.01 4.18
C GLY A 476 11.13 20.93 4.27
N GLY A 477 10.44 21.00 3.15
CA GLY A 477 9.18 21.73 3.02
C GLY A 477 8.30 21.12 1.96
N SER A 478 7.00 21.20 2.17
CA SER A 478 6.01 20.71 1.21
C SER A 478 4.93 21.75 0.95
N ALA A 479 4.37 21.68 -0.24
CA ALA A 479 3.20 22.47 -0.66
C ALA A 479 2.23 21.56 -1.41
N GLY A 480 0.96 21.63 -1.05
CA GLY A 480 -0.12 20.92 -1.73
C GLY A 480 -1.29 21.83 -2.00
N ASN A 481 -1.90 21.66 -3.17
CA ASN A 481 -3.13 22.31 -3.57
C ASN A 481 -4.08 21.28 -4.14
N SER A 482 -5.25 21.12 -3.54
CA SER A 482 -6.28 20.18 -3.97
C SER A 482 -7.56 20.92 -4.25
N HIS A 483 -8.02 20.86 -5.50
CA HIS A 483 -9.25 21.52 -5.98
C HIS A 483 -10.29 20.46 -6.31
N TRP A 484 -11.37 20.41 -5.55
CA TRP A 484 -12.48 19.49 -5.73
C TRP A 484 -13.69 20.19 -6.32
N THR A 485 -14.13 19.75 -7.51
CA THR A 485 -15.39 20.15 -8.12
C THR A 485 -16.36 18.98 -8.15
N GLY A 486 -17.62 19.23 -7.77
CA GLY A 486 -18.66 18.21 -7.74
C GLY A 486 -20.01 18.75 -8.18
N LYS A 487 -20.83 17.88 -8.76
CA LYS A 487 -22.20 18.19 -9.16
C LYS A 487 -23.11 17.02 -8.80
N GLY A 488 -24.26 17.35 -8.18
CA GLY A 488 -25.36 16.41 -7.96
C GLY A 488 -26.54 16.76 -8.83
N TYR A 489 -27.28 15.74 -9.26
CA TYR A 489 -28.45 15.88 -10.13
C TYR A 489 -29.60 15.09 -9.52
N TRP A 490 -30.78 15.68 -9.47
CA TRP A 490 -31.99 15.01 -9.04
C TRP A 490 -32.74 14.38 -10.23
N ASP A 491 -33.47 13.32 -9.92
CA ASP A 491 -34.47 12.78 -10.84
C ASP A 491 -35.64 13.73 -11.00
N VAL A 492 -35.94 14.14 -12.25
CA VAL A 492 -37.11 14.99 -12.55
C VAL A 492 -38.39 14.20 -12.74
N THR A 493 -38.31 12.87 -12.77
CA THR A 493 -39.43 11.96 -12.94
C THR A 493 -40.03 11.49 -11.60
N GLN A 494 -39.66 12.09 -10.47
CA GLN A 494 -40.05 11.69 -9.09
C GLN A 494 -41.57 11.58 -8.84
N ASN A 495 -42.43 11.89 -9.81
CA ASN A 495 -43.88 11.69 -9.72
C ASN A 495 -44.37 10.32 -10.22
N ALA A 496 -43.48 9.47 -10.71
CA ALA A 496 -43.80 8.08 -11.04
C ALA A 496 -43.71 7.23 -9.77
N PRO A 497 -44.53 6.16 -9.64
CA PRO A 497 -44.41 5.25 -8.52
C PRO A 497 -43.04 4.51 -8.62
N ASN A 498 -42.03 5.01 -7.91
CA ASN A 498 -40.72 4.37 -7.78
C ASN A 498 -40.80 3.18 -6.80
N VAL A 499 -41.79 2.29 -7.02
CA VAL A 499 -42.09 1.14 -6.17
C VAL A 499 -41.70 -0.13 -6.90
N VAL A 500 -40.97 -1.01 -6.24
CA VAL A 500 -40.49 -2.28 -6.75
C VAL A 500 -40.86 -3.42 -5.80
N ASP A 501 -40.79 -4.65 -6.31
CA ASP A 501 -40.92 -5.85 -5.47
C ASP A 501 -39.55 -6.19 -4.86
N PHE A 502 -39.43 -5.98 -3.56
CA PHE A 502 -38.19 -6.27 -2.79
C PHE A 502 -37.88 -7.76 -2.78
N ASN A 503 -38.90 -8.61 -2.68
CA ASN A 503 -38.73 -10.06 -2.58
C ASN A 503 -38.26 -10.70 -3.89
N ASN A 504 -38.54 -10.08 -5.02
CA ASN A 504 -38.13 -10.50 -6.37
C ASN A 504 -37.26 -9.45 -7.07
N TRP A 505 -36.54 -8.64 -6.31
CA TRP A 505 -35.66 -7.62 -6.86
C TRP A 505 -34.54 -8.23 -7.69
N ASN A 506 -34.34 -7.72 -8.89
CA ASN A 506 -33.34 -8.18 -9.86
C ASN A 506 -32.56 -7.06 -10.56
N GLY A 507 -32.60 -5.84 -10.03
CA GLY A 507 -31.91 -4.67 -10.61
C GLY A 507 -32.67 -3.95 -11.71
N ASN A 508 -33.73 -4.52 -12.25
CA ASN A 508 -34.45 -3.97 -13.40
C ASN A 508 -35.34 -2.80 -12.99
N PHE A 509 -34.82 -1.60 -13.18
CA PHE A 509 -35.52 -0.33 -13.02
C PHE A 509 -35.01 0.67 -14.07
N PRO A 510 -35.88 1.44 -14.75
CA PRO A 510 -35.42 2.37 -15.79
C PRO A 510 -34.55 3.49 -15.20
N GLU A 511 -33.46 3.82 -15.88
CA GLU A 511 -32.67 5.00 -15.56
C GLU A 511 -33.54 6.27 -15.72
N PRO A 512 -33.60 7.16 -14.70
CA PRO A 512 -34.44 8.34 -14.78
C PRO A 512 -33.87 9.41 -15.72
N ASN A 513 -34.73 10.37 -16.13
CA ASN A 513 -34.24 11.58 -16.75
C ASN A 513 -33.66 12.52 -15.69
N TRP A 514 -32.37 12.79 -15.83
CA TRP A 514 -31.65 13.65 -14.91
C TRP A 514 -31.96 15.12 -15.15
N GLY A 515 -32.29 15.81 -14.07
CA GLY A 515 -32.62 17.24 -14.09
C GLY A 515 -31.37 18.14 -14.14
N PRO A 516 -31.56 19.44 -13.97
CA PRO A 516 -30.43 20.36 -13.86
C PRO A 516 -29.61 20.07 -12.57
N VAL A 517 -28.41 20.63 -12.54
CA VAL A 517 -27.53 20.57 -11.36
C VAL A 517 -28.24 21.14 -10.13
N SER A 518 -28.42 20.32 -9.12
CA SER A 518 -29.09 20.66 -7.85
C SER A 518 -28.12 20.93 -6.70
N GLN A 519 -26.95 20.31 -6.74
CA GLN A 519 -25.88 20.48 -5.76
C GLN A 519 -24.58 20.79 -6.49
N ARG A 520 -23.75 21.62 -5.84
CA ARG A 520 -22.40 21.94 -6.36
C ARG A 520 -21.42 21.91 -5.21
N THR A 521 -20.24 21.40 -5.50
CA THR A 521 -19.03 21.55 -4.70
C THR A 521 -17.99 22.22 -5.58
N ASP A 522 -17.28 23.18 -5.03
CA ASP A 522 -16.16 23.86 -5.68
C ASP A 522 -15.27 24.39 -4.53
N ASP A 523 -14.41 23.50 -4.03
CA ASP A 523 -13.61 23.73 -2.85
C ASP A 523 -12.14 23.52 -3.15
N THR A 524 -11.30 24.39 -2.60
CA THR A 524 -9.84 24.28 -2.71
C THR A 524 -9.22 24.20 -1.33
N VAL A 525 -8.40 23.20 -1.12
CA VAL A 525 -7.55 23.05 0.05
C VAL A 525 -6.12 23.36 -0.35
N ARG A 526 -5.48 24.27 0.36
CA ARG A 526 -4.05 24.56 0.25
C ARG A 526 -3.38 24.24 1.56
N GLN A 527 -2.34 23.41 1.51
CA GLN A 527 -1.52 23.10 2.66
C GLN A 527 -0.06 23.37 2.33
N THR A 528 0.63 24.10 3.19
CA THR A 528 2.08 24.28 3.13
C THR A 528 2.69 23.98 4.47
N GLY A 529 3.91 23.47 4.49
CA GLY A 529 4.61 23.24 5.75
C GLY A 529 6.09 23.11 5.56
N THR A 530 6.82 23.45 6.61
CA THR A 530 8.25 23.18 6.74
C THR A 530 8.45 22.20 7.88
N TYR A 531 9.36 21.26 7.72
CA TYR A 531 9.62 20.23 8.70
C TYR A 531 11.12 20.01 8.89
N MET A 532 11.45 19.52 10.07
CA MET A 532 12.80 19.11 10.42
C MET A 532 12.73 17.84 11.26
N THR A 533 13.64 16.90 11.03
CA THR A 533 13.83 15.72 11.85
C THR A 533 15.31 15.45 12.01
N THR A 534 15.75 15.12 13.21
CA THR A 534 17.12 14.69 13.47
C THR A 534 17.12 13.38 14.25
N ARG A 535 18.07 12.50 13.91
CA ARG A 535 18.47 11.35 14.70
C ARG A 535 19.77 11.66 15.39
N LEU A 536 19.73 11.77 16.71
CA LEU A 536 20.88 12.03 17.57
C LEU A 536 21.38 10.71 18.15
N ASN A 537 22.57 10.29 17.77
CA ASN A 537 23.24 9.13 18.36
C ASN A 537 23.89 9.59 19.70
N VAL A 538 23.08 9.57 20.76
CA VAL A 538 23.48 10.08 22.09
C VAL A 538 24.49 9.16 22.75
N ALA A 539 24.31 7.84 22.57
CA ALA A 539 25.25 6.79 22.97
C ALA A 539 25.27 5.75 21.84
N ASP A 540 26.13 4.75 21.95
CA ASP A 540 26.21 3.68 20.93
C ASP A 540 24.90 2.89 20.84
N ASP A 541 24.24 2.74 21.98
CA ASP A 541 22.98 2.03 22.19
C ASP A 541 21.74 2.94 22.28
N LEU A 542 21.91 4.30 22.31
CA LEU A 542 20.78 5.24 22.47
C LEU A 542 20.70 6.24 21.31
N LYS A 543 19.59 6.16 20.59
CA LYS A 543 19.23 7.05 19.51
C LYS A 543 18.00 7.86 19.92
N VAL A 544 18.04 9.19 19.76
CA VAL A 544 16.94 10.11 20.07
C VAL A 544 16.52 10.82 18.78
N PHE A 545 15.24 10.81 18.52
CA PHE A 545 14.62 11.46 17.38
C PHE A 545 13.88 12.70 17.84
N LEU A 546 14.22 13.84 17.26
CA LEU A 546 13.50 15.09 17.48
C LEU A 546 13.02 15.62 16.14
N GLY A 547 11.73 15.91 16.04
CA GLY A 547 11.16 16.43 14.83
C GLY A 547 10.05 17.43 15.10
N GLY A 548 9.70 18.18 14.08
CA GLY A 548 8.57 19.08 14.14
C GLY A 548 8.25 19.62 12.76
N ARG A 549 6.99 19.98 12.60
CA ARG A 549 6.44 20.59 11.38
C ARG A 549 5.65 21.82 11.74
N VAL A 550 5.81 22.88 10.97
CA VAL A 550 4.93 24.05 11.00
C VAL A 550 4.02 23.98 9.79
N VAL A 551 2.72 23.97 10.00
CA VAL A 551 1.70 23.80 8.97
C VAL A 551 0.85 25.05 8.83
N ASN A 552 0.57 25.42 7.56
CA ASN A 552 -0.51 26.33 7.21
C ASN A 552 -1.52 25.57 6.36
N TYR A 553 -2.80 25.68 6.72
CA TYR A 553 -3.91 25.03 6.05
C TYR A 553 -4.97 26.05 5.70
N HIS A 554 -5.48 26.03 4.48
CA HIS A 554 -6.49 26.98 4.03
C HIS A 554 -7.51 26.30 3.11
N LEU A 555 -8.76 26.23 3.55
CA LEU A 555 -9.92 25.79 2.77
C LEU A 555 -10.67 27.01 2.27
N THR A 556 -10.97 27.05 0.99
CA THR A 556 -11.79 28.11 0.33
C THR A 556 -12.70 27.46 -0.69
N GLY A 557 -13.83 28.08 -0.97
CA GLY A 557 -14.75 27.63 -2.01
C GLY A 557 -16.21 27.91 -1.67
N LEU A 558 -17.09 27.02 -2.10
CA LEU A 558 -18.53 27.07 -1.78
C LEU A 558 -18.82 26.68 -0.31
N THR A 559 -17.99 25.82 0.26
CA THR A 559 -18.02 25.57 1.70
C THR A 559 -17.49 26.78 2.48
N PRO A 560 -17.95 27.03 3.72
CA PRO A 560 -17.38 28.08 4.56
C PRO A 560 -15.87 27.95 4.66
N SER A 561 -15.15 29.04 4.46
CA SER A 561 -13.70 29.05 4.49
C SER A 561 -13.17 28.75 5.90
N TYR A 562 -12.09 27.98 5.95
CA TYR A 562 -11.38 27.66 7.20
C TYR A 562 -9.88 27.93 7.01
N ARG A 563 -9.24 28.48 8.01
CA ARG A 563 -7.81 28.79 7.97
C ARG A 563 -7.11 28.48 9.29
N GLU A 564 -6.06 27.69 9.21
CA GLU A 564 -5.09 27.44 10.28
C GLU A 564 -3.72 27.96 9.84
N THR A 565 -2.99 28.65 10.71
CA THR A 565 -1.71 29.26 10.36
C THR A 565 -0.68 29.04 11.44
N GLY A 566 0.48 28.53 11.06
CA GLY A 566 1.60 28.32 11.98
C GLY A 566 1.37 27.22 13.01
N ARG A 567 0.51 26.24 12.69
CA ARG A 567 0.27 25.11 13.57
C ARG A 567 1.55 24.27 13.69
N PHE A 568 2.04 24.12 14.92
CA PHE A 568 3.20 23.28 15.20
C PHE A 568 2.76 21.84 15.52
N VAL A 569 3.36 20.88 14.85
CA VAL A 569 3.13 19.45 15.03
C VAL A 569 4.45 18.81 15.47
N PRO A 570 4.60 18.47 16.74
CA PRO A 570 5.83 17.88 17.29
C PRO A 570 5.93 16.38 17.01
N TYR A 571 7.16 15.92 16.99
CA TYR A 571 7.55 14.51 16.95
C TYR A 571 8.74 14.27 17.88
N VAL A 572 8.64 13.29 18.76
CA VAL A 572 9.75 12.89 19.64
C VAL A 572 9.78 11.36 19.69
N GLY A 573 10.96 10.78 19.55
CA GLY A 573 11.15 9.35 19.68
C GLY A 573 12.50 9.03 20.33
N ALA A 574 12.60 7.86 20.92
CA ALA A 574 13.87 7.32 21.40
C ALA A 574 13.88 5.81 21.13
N VAL A 575 15.04 5.32 20.73
CA VAL A 575 15.31 3.87 20.56
C VAL A 575 16.54 3.55 21.38
N TYR A 576 16.41 2.54 22.26
CA TYR A 576 17.50 2.02 23.06
C TYR A 576 17.75 0.56 22.69
N ASP A 577 18.93 0.29 22.16
CA ASP A 577 19.36 -1.06 21.80
C ASP A 577 19.73 -1.83 23.07
N LEU A 578 18.98 -2.89 23.38
CA LEU A 578 19.27 -3.77 24.51
C LEU A 578 20.46 -4.68 24.20
N ASP A 579 20.51 -5.14 22.95
CA ASP A 579 21.56 -5.94 22.35
C ASP A 579 21.50 -5.84 20.82
N GLU A 580 22.23 -6.67 20.11
CA GLU A 580 22.26 -6.72 18.63
C GLU A 580 20.91 -7.09 18.01
N GLN A 581 20.02 -7.73 18.75
CA GLN A 581 18.73 -8.23 18.24
C GLN A 581 17.53 -7.43 18.73
N TYR A 582 17.57 -6.89 19.94
CA TYR A 582 16.41 -6.26 20.57
C TYR A 582 16.61 -4.77 20.84
N SER A 583 15.57 -3.99 20.61
CA SER A 583 15.52 -2.57 20.96
C SER A 583 14.18 -2.25 21.63
N VAL A 584 14.21 -1.39 22.65
CA VAL A 584 13.00 -0.76 23.18
C VAL A 584 12.87 0.64 22.60
N TYR A 585 11.66 1.08 22.38
CA TYR A 585 11.41 2.44 21.91
C TYR A 585 10.25 3.10 22.67
N ALA A 586 10.26 4.42 22.67
CA ALA A 586 9.13 5.23 23.06
C ALA A 586 8.98 6.38 22.08
N SER A 587 7.74 6.77 21.79
CA SER A 587 7.46 7.92 20.93
C SER A 587 6.23 8.71 21.33
N TYR A 588 6.26 9.97 20.96
CA TYR A 588 5.15 10.91 20.98
C TYR A 588 4.99 11.52 19.59
N THR A 589 3.80 11.44 19.06
CA THR A 589 3.44 12.00 17.75
C THR A 589 2.12 12.74 17.84
N ASP A 590 1.95 13.76 17.01
CA ASP A 590 0.79 14.63 16.98
C ASP A 590 0.24 14.73 15.56
N ILE A 591 -1.06 15.04 15.44
CA ILE A 591 -1.73 15.35 14.19
C ILE A 591 -2.96 16.20 14.49
N PHE A 592 -3.43 16.96 13.50
CA PHE A 592 -4.69 17.66 13.58
C PHE A 592 -5.47 17.53 12.28
N MET A 593 -6.80 17.59 12.35
CA MET A 593 -7.67 17.56 11.20
C MET A 593 -8.73 18.67 11.31
N PRO A 594 -8.78 19.60 10.36
CA PRO A 594 -9.86 20.59 10.33
C PRO A 594 -11.22 19.93 10.21
N GLN A 595 -12.19 20.43 10.96
CA GLN A 595 -13.56 19.92 10.95
C GLN A 595 -14.26 20.18 9.61
N ASP A 596 -15.20 19.30 9.28
CA ASP A 596 -16.11 19.54 8.16
C ASP A 596 -17.04 20.74 8.44
N SER A 597 -17.39 21.46 7.39
CA SER A 597 -18.16 22.69 7.47
C SER A 597 -19.59 22.51 8.02
N TRP A 598 -20.11 21.31 8.05
CA TRP A 598 -21.40 21.00 8.69
C TRP A 598 -21.29 20.69 10.19
N ASN A 599 -20.09 20.39 10.69
CA ASN A 599 -19.83 20.19 12.12
C ASN A 599 -19.81 21.55 12.84
N LYS A 600 -20.98 22.11 13.07
CA LYS A 600 -21.15 23.41 13.72
C LYS A 600 -21.74 23.25 15.10
N ASP A 601 -21.29 24.09 16.03
CA ASP A 601 -21.88 24.20 17.33
C ASP A 601 -23.28 24.83 17.29
N ARG A 602 -23.94 24.90 18.43
CA ARG A 602 -25.28 25.54 18.60
C ARG A 602 -25.31 27.03 18.24
N ASN A 603 -24.14 27.69 18.06
CA ASN A 603 -23.99 29.06 17.63
C ASN A 603 -23.71 29.16 16.13
N SER A 604 -23.76 28.04 15.40
CA SER A 604 -23.43 27.95 13.97
C SER A 604 -21.94 28.19 13.65
N THR A 605 -21.04 28.06 14.63
CA THR A 605 -19.59 28.14 14.46
C THR A 605 -19.04 26.75 14.17
N ILE A 606 -18.13 26.63 13.17
CA ILE A 606 -17.43 25.36 12.89
C ILE A 606 -16.63 24.99 14.15
N LEU A 607 -16.67 23.72 14.53
CA LEU A 607 -15.92 23.22 15.67
C LEU A 607 -14.40 23.42 15.46
N GLU A 608 -13.68 23.54 16.58
CA GLU A 608 -12.22 23.50 16.58
C GLU A 608 -11.71 22.22 15.91
N PRO A 609 -10.50 22.24 15.34
CA PRO A 609 -9.91 21.05 14.73
C PRO A 609 -9.95 19.84 15.66
N ASP A 610 -10.16 18.68 15.07
CA ASP A 610 -9.90 17.41 15.73
C ASP A 610 -8.37 17.27 15.92
N GLU A 611 -7.93 17.01 17.12
CA GLU A 611 -6.52 16.92 17.50
C GLU A 611 -6.22 15.55 18.07
N GLY A 612 -5.16 14.93 17.57
CA GLY A 612 -4.73 13.61 17.98
C GLY A 612 -3.31 13.54 18.49
N GLN A 613 -3.16 12.96 19.68
CA GLN A 613 -1.86 12.69 20.30
C GLN A 613 -1.70 11.19 20.47
N ASN A 614 -0.60 10.66 19.97
CA ASN A 614 -0.30 9.24 20.07
C ASN A 614 0.97 9.02 20.87
N TYR A 615 0.88 8.19 21.91
CA TYR A 615 1.98 7.71 22.73
C TYR A 615 2.19 6.24 22.46
N GLU A 616 3.44 5.86 22.20
CA GLU A 616 3.82 4.45 22.02
C GLU A 616 5.00 4.09 22.91
N LEU A 617 4.96 2.86 23.43
CA LEU A 617 6.08 2.18 24.08
C LEU A 617 6.15 0.77 23.51
N GLY A 618 7.32 0.36 23.00
CA GLY A 618 7.39 -0.95 22.38
C GLY A 618 8.76 -1.60 22.44
N LEU A 619 8.77 -2.90 22.13
CA LEU A 619 9.94 -3.74 21.95
C LEU A 619 9.99 -4.17 20.49
N LYS A 620 11.13 -4.04 19.85
CA LYS A 620 11.38 -4.53 18.49
C LYS A 620 12.50 -5.55 18.48
N GLY A 621 12.38 -6.54 17.62
CA GLY A 621 13.39 -7.57 17.42
C GLY A 621 13.73 -7.69 15.93
N GLU A 622 15.02 -7.86 15.64
CA GLU A 622 15.56 -8.12 14.32
C GLU A 622 16.44 -9.37 14.39
N PHE A 623 16.12 -10.37 13.59
CA PHE A 623 16.77 -11.68 13.64
C PHE A 623 17.26 -12.09 12.27
N PHE A 624 18.28 -12.95 12.24
CA PHE A 624 18.83 -13.52 11.02
C PHE A 624 19.26 -12.45 10.03
N ASP A 625 19.95 -11.40 10.52
CA ASP A 625 20.45 -10.27 9.74
C ASP A 625 19.31 -9.54 8.99
N GLY A 626 18.25 -9.20 9.71
CA GLY A 626 17.10 -8.44 9.17
C GLY A 626 16.08 -9.26 8.40
N ARG A 627 16.30 -10.58 8.23
CA ARG A 627 15.34 -11.45 7.51
C ARG A 627 14.05 -11.73 8.26
N LEU A 628 14.04 -11.56 9.58
CA LEU A 628 12.84 -11.68 10.41
C LEU A 628 12.78 -10.49 11.36
N ASN A 629 11.66 -9.76 11.32
CA ASN A 629 11.37 -8.66 12.22
C ASN A 629 10.18 -8.99 13.11
N SER A 630 10.23 -8.51 14.36
CA SER A 630 9.11 -8.57 15.29
C SER A 630 8.92 -7.25 16.00
N SER A 631 7.70 -6.95 16.40
CA SER A 631 7.38 -5.79 17.22
C SER A 631 6.25 -6.09 18.19
N LEU A 632 6.36 -5.54 19.39
CA LEU A 632 5.30 -5.47 20.39
C LEU A 632 5.18 -4.02 20.81
N ALA A 633 4.03 -3.40 20.62
CA ALA A 633 3.76 -2.02 20.98
C ALA A 633 2.54 -1.90 21.89
N TYR A 634 2.66 -1.13 22.96
CA TYR A 634 1.54 -0.56 23.68
C TYR A 634 1.33 0.87 23.16
N PHE A 635 0.09 1.23 22.89
CA PHE A 635 -0.25 2.58 22.44
C PHE A 635 -1.42 3.17 23.21
N GLU A 636 -1.40 4.51 23.32
CA GLU A 636 -2.49 5.31 23.83
C GLU A 636 -2.69 6.52 22.90
N VAL A 637 -3.89 6.63 22.32
CA VAL A 637 -4.25 7.73 21.41
C VAL A 637 -5.31 8.58 22.09
N HIS A 638 -5.03 9.86 22.26
CA HIS A 638 -5.96 10.85 22.75
C HIS A 638 -6.48 11.70 21.60
N GLU A 639 -7.78 11.79 21.47
CA GLU A 639 -8.49 12.65 20.53
C GLU A 639 -9.25 13.74 21.29
N ASN A 640 -9.07 14.97 20.86
CA ASN A 640 -9.78 16.12 21.36
C ASN A 640 -10.62 16.74 20.24
N ASN A 641 -11.75 17.32 20.59
CA ASN A 641 -12.68 17.96 19.65
C ASN A 641 -13.33 17.00 18.63
N ARG A 642 -13.42 15.71 18.95
CA ARG A 642 -14.20 14.76 18.13
C ARG A 642 -15.63 15.28 17.98
N SER A 643 -16.09 15.40 16.74
CA SER A 643 -17.45 15.86 16.45
C SER A 643 -18.49 14.80 16.82
N MET A 644 -19.40 15.17 17.71
CA MET A 644 -20.53 14.34 18.10
C MET A 644 -21.82 15.19 18.07
N PRO A 645 -23.00 14.60 17.76
CA PRO A 645 -24.27 15.30 17.87
C PRO A 645 -24.45 15.92 19.27
N ASP A 646 -24.93 17.16 19.33
CA ASP A 646 -25.31 17.80 20.59
C ASP A 646 -26.75 17.44 20.90
N ASP A 647 -26.98 16.21 21.40
CA ASP A 647 -28.33 15.67 21.64
C ASP A 647 -29.13 16.50 22.64
N ASP A 648 -28.47 17.10 23.64
CA ASP A 648 -29.13 17.99 24.62
C ASP A 648 -29.74 19.21 23.92
N TYR A 649 -29.14 19.72 22.90
CA TYR A 649 -29.66 20.82 22.09
C TYR A 649 -30.61 20.32 21.01
N ASN A 650 -30.23 19.29 20.26
CA ASN A 650 -30.98 18.80 19.11
C ASN A 650 -32.37 18.28 19.50
N ASN A 651 -32.48 17.56 20.64
CA ASN A 651 -33.75 17.03 21.14
C ASN A 651 -34.73 18.11 21.60
N GLN A 652 -34.28 19.35 21.83
CA GLN A 652 -35.11 20.48 22.19
C GLN A 652 -35.61 21.30 21.00
N GLN A 653 -35.14 20.98 19.77
CA GLN A 653 -35.52 21.69 18.55
C GLN A 653 -36.72 21.02 17.88
N PRO A 654 -37.76 21.76 17.50
CA PRO A 654 -39.03 21.19 17.01
C PRO A 654 -38.94 20.62 15.58
N THR A 655 -37.89 20.90 14.83
CA THR A 655 -37.64 20.39 13.47
C THR A 655 -36.19 20.64 13.05
N PRO A 656 -35.50 19.72 12.36
CA PRO A 656 -34.20 20.04 11.79
C PRO A 656 -34.33 21.11 10.68
N PRO A 657 -33.65 22.27 10.79
CA PRO A 657 -32.41 22.42 10.11
C PRO A 657 -31.24 22.91 10.97
N ASN A 658 -31.40 23.00 12.28
CA ASN A 658 -30.36 23.51 13.18
C ASN A 658 -29.73 22.35 13.97
N TYR A 659 -29.26 21.33 13.27
CA TYR A 659 -28.53 20.24 13.92
C TYR A 659 -27.17 20.76 14.37
N ALA A 660 -26.93 20.71 15.69
CA ALA A 660 -25.68 21.17 16.29
C ALA A 660 -24.81 19.98 16.68
N PHE A 661 -23.52 20.21 16.64
CA PHE A 661 -22.47 19.30 17.09
C PHE A 661 -21.72 19.90 18.28
N LYS A 662 -21.07 19.07 19.06
CA LYS A 662 -20.14 19.47 20.13
C LYS A 662 -18.84 18.69 19.98
N GLY A 663 -17.73 19.33 20.36
CA GLY A 663 -16.43 18.65 20.47
C GLY A 663 -16.40 17.83 21.75
N THR A 664 -16.05 16.56 21.65
CA THR A 664 -15.88 15.64 22.77
C THR A 664 -14.47 15.06 22.77
N LYS A 665 -14.14 14.25 23.77
CA LYS A 665 -12.86 13.57 23.86
C LYS A 665 -13.06 12.07 23.67
N ALA A 666 -12.08 11.43 23.03
CA ALA A 666 -11.96 9.99 22.99
C ALA A 666 -10.55 9.54 23.36
N THR A 667 -10.43 8.36 23.92
CA THR A 667 -9.15 7.74 24.21
C THR A 667 -9.17 6.28 23.73
N THR A 668 -8.19 5.93 22.93
CA THR A 668 -7.95 4.53 22.55
C THR A 668 -6.73 4.01 23.29
N LYS A 669 -6.85 2.83 23.89
CA LYS A 669 -5.75 2.10 24.50
C LYS A 669 -5.69 0.70 23.90
N GLY A 670 -4.46 0.23 23.64
CA GLY A 670 -4.29 -1.08 23.05
C GLY A 670 -2.85 -1.54 22.95
N TYR A 671 -2.71 -2.74 22.41
CA TYR A 671 -1.40 -3.30 22.08
C TYR A 671 -1.45 -4.04 20.76
N GLU A 672 -0.31 -4.04 20.08
CA GLU A 672 -0.10 -4.66 18.77
C GLU A 672 1.13 -5.53 18.83
N LEU A 673 1.02 -6.76 18.35
CA LEU A 673 2.11 -7.69 18.12
C LEU A 673 2.20 -7.96 16.62
N GLU A 674 3.39 -7.81 16.02
CA GLU A 674 3.62 -8.14 14.62
C GLU A 674 4.91 -8.93 14.45
N ILE A 675 4.91 -9.87 13.48
CA ILE A 675 6.07 -10.64 13.04
C ILE A 675 6.03 -10.70 11.51
N SER A 676 7.14 -10.37 10.86
CA SER A 676 7.25 -10.45 9.40
C SER A 676 8.62 -10.94 8.96
N GLY A 677 8.67 -11.80 7.94
CA GLY A 677 9.91 -12.27 7.32
C GLY A 677 10.11 -13.78 7.38
N GLU A 678 11.34 -14.22 7.33
CA GLU A 678 11.75 -15.61 7.20
C GLU A 678 11.95 -16.30 8.56
N LEU A 679 11.06 -17.25 8.89
CA LEU A 679 11.19 -18.09 10.10
C LEU A 679 12.26 -19.16 9.95
N ALA A 680 12.39 -19.70 8.77
CA ALA A 680 13.40 -20.67 8.38
C ALA A 680 13.59 -20.58 6.86
N PRO A 681 14.73 -21.05 6.30
CA PRO A 681 15.00 -20.93 4.85
C PRO A 681 13.84 -21.41 3.98
N GLY A 682 13.24 -20.48 3.21
CA GLY A 682 12.07 -20.71 2.36
C GLY A 682 10.71 -20.65 3.08
N TRP A 683 10.67 -20.33 4.39
CA TRP A 683 9.44 -20.20 5.16
C TRP A 683 9.21 -18.73 5.55
N GLN A 684 8.33 -18.07 4.84
CA GLN A 684 7.94 -16.69 5.08
C GLN A 684 6.66 -16.61 5.90
N VAL A 685 6.59 -15.60 6.79
CA VAL A 685 5.42 -15.32 7.62
C VAL A 685 5.16 -13.82 7.68
N GLN A 686 3.89 -13.45 7.72
CA GLN A 686 3.42 -12.16 8.22
C GLN A 686 2.26 -12.45 9.18
N ALA A 687 2.41 -12.07 10.42
CA ALA A 687 1.42 -12.30 11.46
C ALA A 687 1.24 -11.06 12.32
N GLY A 688 0.04 -10.86 12.82
CA GLY A 688 -0.26 -9.79 13.76
C GLY A 688 -1.43 -10.11 14.66
N TYR A 689 -1.38 -9.55 15.85
CA TYR A 689 -2.48 -9.48 16.80
C TYR A 689 -2.64 -8.05 17.29
N THR A 690 -3.85 -7.55 17.28
CA THR A 690 -4.19 -6.22 17.77
C THR A 690 -5.32 -6.33 18.77
N HIS A 691 -5.15 -5.69 19.92
CA HIS A 691 -6.20 -5.43 20.89
C HIS A 691 -6.36 -3.92 21.07
N LYS A 692 -7.60 -3.42 21.05
CA LYS A 692 -7.90 -2.00 21.28
C LYS A 692 -9.26 -1.80 21.93
N ILE A 693 -9.36 -0.77 22.74
CA ILE A 693 -10.65 -0.30 23.28
C ILE A 693 -10.68 1.22 23.11
N VAL A 694 -11.78 1.72 22.55
CA VAL A 694 -12.04 3.17 22.39
C VAL A 694 -13.12 3.58 23.39
N ARG A 695 -12.84 4.63 24.16
CA ARG A 695 -13.78 5.18 25.14
C ARG A 695 -13.93 6.69 24.96
N ASP A 696 -15.14 7.16 25.23
CA ASP A 696 -15.42 8.60 25.30
C ASP A 696 -15.01 9.19 26.66
N GLU A 697 -15.28 10.48 26.87
CA GLU A 697 -15.00 11.19 28.10
C GLU A 697 -15.80 10.70 29.34
N ASN A 698 -16.86 9.91 29.11
CA ASN A 698 -17.72 9.33 30.16
C ASN A 698 -17.35 7.84 30.41
N ASP A 699 -16.21 7.38 29.88
CA ASP A 699 -15.75 5.99 29.96
C ASP A 699 -16.65 4.98 29.24
N GLN A 700 -17.53 5.44 28.33
CA GLN A 700 -18.38 4.59 27.50
C GLN A 700 -17.58 4.08 26.30
N LYS A 701 -17.78 2.81 25.93
CA LYS A 701 -17.20 2.25 24.71
C LYS A 701 -17.83 2.88 23.47
N ILE A 702 -17.00 3.32 22.54
CA ILE A 702 -17.40 3.88 21.25
C ILE A 702 -16.63 3.19 20.13
N SER A 703 -16.95 3.48 18.87
CA SER A 703 -16.38 2.78 17.69
C SER A 703 -16.55 1.26 17.75
N THR A 704 -17.65 0.80 18.28
CA THR A 704 -17.95 -0.61 18.63
C THR A 704 -18.19 -1.48 17.40
N PHE A 705 -18.39 -0.90 16.22
CA PHE A 705 -18.44 -1.65 14.95
C PHE A 705 -17.09 -2.23 14.54
N GLU A 706 -16.00 -1.65 15.04
CA GLU A 706 -14.67 -2.21 14.91
C GLU A 706 -14.44 -3.28 15.97
N PRO A 707 -13.86 -4.44 15.62
CA PRO A 707 -13.56 -5.47 16.61
C PRO A 707 -12.49 -4.97 17.60
N GLU A 708 -12.61 -5.38 18.86
CA GLU A 708 -11.61 -5.09 19.89
C GLU A 708 -10.35 -5.91 19.67
N ASP A 709 -10.52 -7.15 19.22
CA ASP A 709 -9.41 -8.10 18.99
C ASP A 709 -9.39 -8.56 17.53
N GLN A 710 -8.22 -8.56 16.94
CA GLN A 710 -7.96 -9.03 15.59
C GLN A 710 -6.69 -9.89 15.54
N VAL A 711 -6.73 -10.98 14.80
CA VAL A 711 -5.59 -11.83 14.46
C VAL A 711 -5.49 -11.93 12.95
N SER A 712 -4.30 -11.78 12.43
CA SER A 712 -3.98 -12.09 11.03
C SER A 712 -2.70 -12.93 10.98
N LEU A 713 -2.69 -13.95 10.14
CA LEU A 713 -1.53 -14.79 9.88
C LEU A 713 -1.54 -15.17 8.41
N TYR A 714 -0.47 -14.83 7.70
CA TYR A 714 -0.21 -15.26 6.33
C TYR A 714 1.16 -15.89 6.28
N THR A 715 1.27 -17.06 5.65
CA THR A 715 2.52 -17.79 5.59
C THR A 715 2.65 -18.55 4.28
N ARG A 716 3.88 -18.69 3.79
CA ARG A 716 4.21 -19.61 2.69
C ARG A 716 5.47 -20.39 3.00
N TYR A 717 5.53 -21.59 2.47
CA TYR A 717 6.71 -22.45 2.57
C TYR A 717 7.05 -23.05 1.21
N LYS A 718 8.26 -22.78 0.72
CA LYS A 718 8.82 -23.43 -0.46
C LYS A 718 9.35 -24.80 -0.05
N LEU A 719 8.75 -25.85 -0.58
CA LEU A 719 9.13 -27.23 -0.28
C LEU A 719 10.56 -27.52 -0.79
N ARG A 720 11.14 -28.59 -0.28
CA ARG A 720 12.54 -28.95 -0.59
C ARG A 720 12.62 -30.34 -1.23
N GLY A 721 13.79 -30.68 -1.79
CA GLY A 721 14.05 -31.97 -2.44
C GLY A 721 13.21 -32.15 -3.69
N ASP A 722 12.57 -33.30 -3.88
CA ASP A 722 11.79 -33.63 -5.07
C ASP A 722 10.54 -32.75 -5.27
N LEU A 723 10.18 -31.94 -4.27
CA LEU A 723 9.05 -31.03 -4.30
C LEU A 723 9.48 -29.54 -4.33
N ASP A 724 10.71 -29.21 -4.67
CA ASP A 724 11.29 -27.87 -4.67
C ASP A 724 10.57 -26.86 -5.62
N LYS A 725 9.79 -27.39 -6.57
CA LYS A 725 8.93 -26.62 -7.47
C LYS A 725 7.61 -26.19 -6.86
N LEU A 726 7.27 -26.73 -5.68
CA LEU A 726 6.00 -26.47 -5.02
C LEU A 726 6.19 -25.54 -3.83
N THR A 727 5.43 -24.45 -3.82
CA THR A 727 5.28 -23.56 -2.66
C THR A 727 3.83 -23.65 -2.18
N VAL A 728 3.65 -23.86 -0.89
CA VAL A 728 2.33 -23.90 -0.26
C VAL A 728 2.23 -22.81 0.79
N GLY A 729 1.05 -22.26 0.95
CA GLY A 729 0.81 -21.19 1.90
C GLY A 729 -0.65 -21.09 2.29
N GLY A 730 -0.95 -20.16 3.16
CA GLY A 730 -2.30 -19.87 3.55
C GLY A 730 -2.40 -18.67 4.47
N GLY A 731 -3.62 -18.23 4.67
CA GLY A 731 -3.99 -17.11 5.51
C GLY A 731 -5.01 -17.54 6.56
N LEU A 732 -4.95 -16.90 7.71
CA LEU A 732 -5.93 -16.99 8.78
C LEU A 732 -6.22 -15.59 9.29
N ARG A 733 -7.48 -15.18 9.25
CA ARG A 733 -7.95 -13.93 9.86
C ARG A 733 -9.03 -14.25 10.88
N TRP A 734 -8.94 -13.63 12.03
CA TRP A 734 -9.96 -13.70 13.06
C TRP A 734 -10.25 -12.30 13.61
N GLN A 735 -11.51 -12.07 13.93
CA GLN A 735 -11.91 -10.88 14.68
C GLN A 735 -12.94 -11.22 15.74
N SER A 736 -12.93 -10.44 16.82
CA SER A 736 -13.94 -10.50 17.86
C SER A 736 -15.27 -9.90 17.39
N VAL A 737 -16.27 -9.94 18.24
CA VAL A 737 -17.58 -9.32 18.01
C VAL A 737 -17.40 -7.81 17.78
N GLY A 738 -18.07 -7.28 16.74
CA GLY A 738 -18.32 -5.85 16.55
C GLY A 738 -19.81 -5.60 16.50
N TRP A 739 -20.28 -4.46 16.95
CA TRP A 739 -21.70 -4.13 16.96
C TRP A 739 -21.94 -2.63 16.75
N GLN A 740 -23.13 -2.30 16.28
CA GLN A 740 -23.56 -0.91 16.12
C GLN A 740 -24.97 -0.73 16.64
N SER A 741 -25.19 0.34 17.39
CA SER A 741 -26.51 0.75 17.82
C SER A 741 -27.22 1.47 16.69
N ILE A 742 -28.36 0.94 16.24
CA ILE A 742 -29.14 1.43 15.11
C ILE A 742 -30.51 1.85 15.59
N TYR A 743 -30.97 3.03 15.14
CA TYR A 743 -32.30 3.50 15.45
C TYR A 743 -33.35 2.74 14.65
N ASN A 744 -34.18 1.92 15.33
CA ASN A 744 -35.31 1.23 14.75
C ASN A 744 -36.50 2.20 14.75
N ALA A 745 -36.67 2.95 13.67
CA ALA A 745 -37.67 4.01 13.57
C ALA A 745 -39.11 3.49 13.76
N PRO A 746 -39.55 2.34 13.19
CA PRO A 746 -40.85 1.76 13.40
C PRO A 746 -41.15 1.45 14.88
N LEU A 747 -40.17 0.96 15.61
CA LEU A 747 -40.34 0.61 17.05
C LEU A 747 -40.01 1.77 18.01
N GLY A 748 -39.37 2.83 17.50
CA GLY A 748 -39.06 4.05 18.27
C GLY A 748 -37.94 3.88 19.31
N HIS A 749 -37.01 2.92 19.12
CA HIS A 749 -35.90 2.68 20.04
C HIS A 749 -34.63 2.30 19.29
N TYR A 750 -33.48 2.39 19.98
CA TYR A 750 -32.22 1.87 19.47
C TYR A 750 -32.07 0.39 19.77
N GLU A 751 -31.48 -0.36 18.85
CA GLU A 751 -31.12 -1.76 19.02
C GLU A 751 -29.69 -2.00 18.58
N ASP A 752 -28.98 -2.90 19.26
CA ASP A 752 -27.61 -3.25 18.94
C ASP A 752 -27.60 -4.43 17.96
N ILE A 753 -27.08 -4.17 16.76
CA ILE A 753 -26.91 -5.20 15.73
C ILE A 753 -25.43 -5.59 15.69
N ALA A 754 -25.16 -6.89 15.88
CA ALA A 754 -23.80 -7.40 16.01
C ALA A 754 -23.37 -8.23 14.80
N GLN A 755 -22.09 -8.13 14.45
CA GLN A 755 -21.35 -9.14 13.73
C GLN A 755 -20.66 -10.03 14.75
N ASP A 756 -21.06 -11.28 14.82
CA ASP A 756 -20.40 -12.28 15.67
C ASP A 756 -18.93 -12.47 15.30
N ALA A 757 -18.14 -12.91 16.26
CA ALA A 757 -16.76 -13.29 15.99
C ALA A 757 -16.66 -14.37 14.92
N TYR A 758 -15.68 -14.24 14.02
CA TYR A 758 -15.52 -15.21 12.93
C TYR A 758 -14.05 -15.40 12.53
N TRP A 759 -13.83 -16.52 11.85
CA TRP A 759 -12.57 -16.89 11.22
C TRP A 759 -12.75 -16.94 9.71
N LEU A 760 -11.75 -16.45 8.99
CA LEU A 760 -11.57 -16.68 7.56
C LEU A 760 -10.25 -17.39 7.33
N VAL A 761 -10.26 -18.37 6.46
CA VAL A 761 -9.07 -19.16 6.12
C VAL A 761 -8.90 -19.16 4.61
N ASP A 762 -7.69 -18.85 4.18
CA ASP A 762 -7.30 -18.76 2.77
C ASP A 762 -6.18 -19.78 2.50
N LEU A 763 -6.12 -20.32 1.29
CA LEU A 763 -5.05 -21.21 0.85
C LEU A 763 -4.37 -20.69 -0.40
N MET A 764 -3.07 -20.89 -0.49
CA MET A 764 -2.24 -20.57 -1.64
C MET A 764 -1.39 -21.77 -2.02
N THR A 765 -1.29 -22.04 -3.32
CA THR A 765 -0.36 -23.03 -3.86
C THR A 765 0.25 -22.49 -5.13
N ARG A 766 1.60 -22.45 -5.22
CA ARG A 766 2.34 -22.10 -6.42
C ARG A 766 3.15 -23.29 -6.91
N TYR A 767 3.09 -23.56 -8.21
CA TYR A 767 3.90 -24.58 -8.87
C TYR A 767 4.77 -23.96 -9.94
N GLN A 768 6.09 -24.14 -9.82
CA GLN A 768 7.08 -23.69 -10.81
C GLN A 768 7.15 -24.72 -11.94
N ILE A 769 6.50 -24.44 -13.08
CA ILE A 769 6.43 -25.35 -14.23
C ILE A 769 7.78 -25.45 -14.91
N THR A 770 8.39 -24.29 -15.25
CA THR A 770 9.77 -24.14 -15.74
C THR A 770 10.48 -23.08 -14.92
N GLN A 771 11.73 -22.75 -15.24
CA GLN A 771 12.45 -21.65 -14.55
C GLN A 771 11.72 -20.30 -14.69
N ASN A 772 11.02 -20.11 -15.80
CA ASN A 772 10.38 -18.83 -16.17
C ASN A 772 8.84 -18.88 -16.11
N LEU A 773 8.23 -20.03 -15.92
CA LEU A 773 6.78 -20.18 -15.93
C LEU A 773 6.29 -20.76 -14.61
N SER A 774 5.40 -20.07 -13.93
CA SER A 774 4.77 -20.50 -12.70
C SER A 774 3.25 -20.38 -12.77
N THR A 775 2.55 -21.16 -11.96
CA THR A 775 1.11 -21.01 -11.76
C THR A 775 0.79 -21.00 -10.27
N THR A 776 -0.10 -20.08 -9.87
CA THR A 776 -0.52 -19.88 -8.48
C THR A 776 -2.02 -20.04 -8.39
N LEU A 777 -2.49 -20.88 -7.51
CA LEU A 777 -3.90 -21.02 -7.12
C LEU A 777 -4.09 -20.41 -5.73
N ASN A 778 -4.97 -19.43 -5.64
CA ASN A 778 -5.48 -18.87 -4.39
C ASN A 778 -6.93 -19.31 -4.20
N VAL A 779 -7.29 -19.77 -3.00
CA VAL A 779 -8.66 -20.11 -2.60
C VAL A 779 -8.95 -19.36 -1.32
N ASN A 780 -9.82 -18.38 -1.39
CA ASN A 780 -10.18 -17.51 -0.27
C ASN A 780 -11.46 -18.01 0.42
N ASN A 781 -11.56 -17.78 1.75
CA ASN A 781 -12.71 -18.18 2.57
C ASN A 781 -13.09 -19.65 2.34
N ILE A 782 -12.14 -20.58 2.51
CA ILE A 782 -12.30 -22.00 2.15
C ILE A 782 -13.52 -22.68 2.82
N PHE A 783 -13.90 -22.20 4.01
CA PHE A 783 -15.04 -22.73 4.77
C PHE A 783 -16.37 -22.06 4.43
N ASP A 784 -16.36 -21.16 3.45
CA ASP A 784 -17.54 -20.41 2.99
C ASP A 784 -18.30 -19.71 4.12
N LYS A 785 -17.55 -19.12 5.06
CA LYS A 785 -18.12 -18.39 6.20
C LYS A 785 -18.89 -17.18 5.69
N SER A 786 -20.15 -17.04 6.14
CA SER A 786 -20.95 -15.84 5.93
C SER A 786 -20.66 -14.84 7.07
N TYR A 787 -20.43 -13.58 6.71
CA TYR A 787 -20.13 -12.48 7.62
C TYR A 787 -20.52 -11.16 6.97
N TYR A 788 -20.63 -10.10 7.76
CA TYR A 788 -20.85 -8.74 7.27
C TYR A 788 -19.52 -7.98 7.17
N THR A 789 -19.32 -7.23 6.10
CA THR A 789 -18.22 -6.27 5.94
C THR A 789 -18.58 -4.90 6.48
N ASN A 790 -19.87 -4.60 6.62
CA ASN A 790 -20.41 -3.40 7.22
C ASN A 790 -21.78 -3.67 7.82
N ILE A 791 -22.07 -2.99 8.92
CA ILE A 791 -23.39 -2.95 9.59
C ILE A 791 -23.68 -1.49 9.97
N GLY A 792 -24.86 -1.01 9.64
CA GLY A 792 -25.41 0.24 10.17
C GLY A 792 -25.22 1.47 9.31
N PHE A 793 -24.38 1.45 8.28
CA PHE A 793 -24.27 2.57 7.36
C PHE A 793 -25.62 2.78 6.64
N TYR A 794 -26.28 3.90 6.91
CA TYR A 794 -27.67 4.17 6.48
C TYR A 794 -28.66 3.04 6.83
N ASN A 795 -28.54 2.45 8.02
CA ASN A 795 -29.37 1.32 8.49
C ASN A 795 -29.36 0.12 7.53
N SER A 796 -28.24 -0.10 6.86
CA SER A 796 -28.05 -1.22 5.93
C SER A 796 -26.89 -2.11 6.34
N ALA A 797 -26.72 -3.25 5.66
CA ALA A 797 -25.57 -4.12 5.79
C ALA A 797 -25.05 -4.55 4.44
N ALA A 798 -23.80 -5.04 4.43
CA ALA A 798 -23.18 -5.66 3.28
C ALA A 798 -22.52 -6.99 3.70
N TYR A 799 -22.79 -8.06 2.94
CA TYR A 799 -22.13 -9.34 3.14
C TYR A 799 -20.70 -9.34 2.61
N GLY A 800 -19.84 -10.11 3.26
CA GLY A 800 -18.51 -10.42 2.75
C GLY A 800 -18.52 -11.49 1.66
N GLU A 801 -17.43 -11.54 0.89
CA GLU A 801 -17.29 -12.47 -0.23
C GLU A 801 -17.40 -13.94 0.23
N PRO A 802 -18.15 -14.76 -0.52
CA PRO A 802 -18.18 -16.22 -0.38
C PRO A 802 -16.80 -16.82 -0.70
N ARG A 803 -16.69 -18.16 -0.49
CA ARG A 803 -15.54 -18.90 -1.00
C ARG A 803 -15.35 -18.63 -2.48
N ASN A 804 -14.12 -18.24 -2.84
CA ASN A 804 -13.72 -17.97 -4.21
C ASN A 804 -12.32 -18.48 -4.50
N PHE A 805 -11.99 -18.55 -5.78
CA PHE A 805 -10.65 -18.94 -6.22
C PHE A 805 -10.17 -18.06 -7.36
N MET A 806 -8.83 -17.98 -7.48
CA MET A 806 -8.12 -17.36 -8.58
C MET A 806 -6.93 -18.22 -8.97
N LEU A 807 -6.84 -18.63 -10.23
CA LEU A 807 -5.69 -19.30 -10.83
C LEU A 807 -4.96 -18.29 -11.69
N ASN A 808 -3.71 -17.98 -11.35
CA ASN A 808 -2.86 -17.06 -12.09
C ASN A 808 -1.64 -17.80 -12.65
N THR A 809 -1.34 -17.60 -13.93
CA THR A 809 -0.15 -18.14 -14.59
C THR A 809 0.74 -16.97 -14.99
N ARG A 810 2.01 -17.00 -14.57
CA ARG A 810 3.01 -15.96 -14.80
C ARG A 810 4.21 -16.51 -15.55
N TRP A 811 4.61 -15.77 -16.56
CA TRP A 811 5.83 -16.00 -17.33
C TRP A 811 6.78 -14.81 -17.12
N ASP A 812 7.96 -15.10 -16.56
CA ASP A 812 9.04 -14.15 -16.33
C ASP A 812 10.06 -14.28 -17.47
N PHE A 813 10.64 -13.17 -17.96
CA PHE A 813 11.59 -13.14 -19.06
C PHE A 813 12.63 -12.03 -18.93
#